data_f75410f89bfb218cdf6041c55a49ec50
#
_entry.id   f75410f89bfb218cdf6041c55a49ec50
#
_cell.length_a   1.000
_cell.length_b   1.000
_cell.length_c   1.000
_cell.angle_alpha   90.00
_cell.angle_beta   90.00
_cell.angle_gamma   90.00
#
_symmetry.space_group_name_H-M   'P 1'
#
loop_
_entity.id
_entity.type
_entity.pdbx_description
1 polymer ?
#
loop_
_entity_poly.entity_id
_entity_poly.type
_entity_poly.pdbx_seq_one_letter_code
_entity_poly.pdbx_strand_id
1 'polypeptide(L)'
;MDINEVLQTNQTYDENQIQVLEGLEAVRKRPGMYIGSTGPRGLHHLVYEIVDNAIDEALAGYCDKIDVVILPGDVIRVTDNGRGIPVGIQHKTGLPAVTVVFTILHAGGKFGGGGYKVAGGLHGVGASVVNALSVWLEVEVYHEGKIYHQRFEYGKATGDLEVIGDCPADKTGTTVTFKPDASIFKDTTVYDYETLQKRLREQAFLNAGVHIELRDERDPENLLQDNYCYQGGISSFVEFLNKEKEPIHDDIIHFSCTAADNNSTAEIAMQYNDSYNELMLSFANNIHTTDGGTHEDGFKRALTRVMNEYARKYNILKDNDKNLSGEDVREGLTAIISIKVKDAQFEGQTKARLGNTEVGTLVSQLVSGKLATYLEENPATARTIFDKALSASRAREAARKARELVRRKSELETASLPGKLADCQSRNPDETEIYIVEGDSAGGSAKGGRDRKYQAILPLWGKMLNVEKARLDKVYGNEKLMPVVTALGCGIGEEFDISKLRYGKIIIMADADVDGSHIRTLLLTFFFRFMKPLVEEGHIYLAQPPLFRVSKGKNHYYAFSDKERDKLMAELVSGYEIQRYKGLGEMDSEQLWETTMNPETRTMLRVEVEDAAAADEAFTILMGDKVEPRRAFIEKNAKYVQNLDI
;
A
#
# COMPACT_ATOMS: atom_id res chain seq x y z
N MET A 1 -0.42 19.05 33.26
CA MET A 1 -0.33 17.78 34.01
C MET A 1 0.93 17.09 33.54
N ASP A 2 1.83 16.81 34.47
CA ASP A 2 3.14 16.22 34.18
C ASP A 2 2.92 14.77 33.69
N ILE A 3 3.47 14.39 32.52
CA ILE A 3 3.35 13.04 31.97
C ILE A 3 3.83 11.97 32.96
N ASN A 4 4.75 12.33 33.85
CA ASN A 4 5.22 11.49 34.94
C ASN A 4 4.19 11.22 36.02
N GLU A 5 3.19 12.08 36.23
CA GLU A 5 2.08 11.84 37.17
C GLU A 5 1.03 10.87 36.62
N VAL A 6 0.86 10.80 35.32
CA VAL A 6 -0.08 9.86 34.65
C VAL A 6 0.48 8.44 34.57
N LEU A 7 1.80 8.29 34.64
CA LEU A 7 2.49 6.99 34.55
C LEU A 7 2.81 6.32 35.88
N GLN A 8 2.63 7.04 37.01
CA GLN A 8 2.75 6.44 38.34
C GLN A 8 1.40 5.87 38.79
N THR A 9 1.08 4.67 38.30
CA THR A 9 0.10 3.83 38.97
C THR A 9 0.77 3.27 40.23
N ASN A 10 0.35 3.73 41.42
CA ASN A 10 0.71 3.19 42.73
C ASN A 10 0.13 1.76 42.96
N GLN A 11 -0.01 0.96 41.93
CA GLN A 11 -0.43 -0.42 42.02
C GLN A 11 0.79 -1.30 41.94
N THR A 12 1.06 -2.07 42.96
CA THR A 12 2.06 -3.12 42.96
C THR A 12 1.73 -4.11 41.83
N TYR A 13 2.67 -4.29 40.89
CA TYR A 13 2.53 -5.28 39.82
C TYR A 13 2.65 -6.65 40.46
N ASP A 14 1.54 -7.37 40.55
CA ASP A 14 1.44 -8.72 41.10
C ASP A 14 0.73 -9.68 40.11
N GLU A 15 0.64 -10.95 40.48
CA GLU A 15 0.02 -12.02 39.70
C GLU A 15 -1.47 -11.75 39.39
N ASN A 16 -2.17 -10.95 40.19
CA ASN A 16 -3.57 -10.61 39.99
C ASN A 16 -3.77 -9.60 38.85
N GLN A 17 -2.71 -8.93 38.43
CA GLN A 17 -2.74 -7.99 37.29
C GLN A 17 -2.51 -8.68 35.95
N ILE A 18 -2.10 -9.96 35.97
CA ILE A 18 -1.96 -10.76 34.76
C ILE A 18 -3.35 -11.22 34.33
N GLN A 19 -3.90 -10.54 33.31
CA GLN A 19 -5.19 -10.93 32.73
C GLN A 19 -4.98 -11.99 31.65
N VAL A 20 -5.61 -13.14 31.81
CA VAL A 20 -5.72 -14.15 30.76
C VAL A 20 -6.98 -13.87 29.96
N LEU A 21 -6.84 -13.59 28.67
CA LEU A 21 -7.96 -13.38 27.77
C LEU A 21 -8.18 -14.68 27.00
N GLU A 22 -9.39 -15.21 27.05
CA GLU A 22 -9.74 -16.43 26.36
C GLU A 22 -10.65 -16.16 25.15
N GLY A 23 -10.48 -16.95 24.09
CA GLY A 23 -11.35 -16.96 22.92
C GLY A 23 -11.48 -15.59 22.23
N LEU A 24 -12.69 -15.26 21.79
CA LEU A 24 -12.98 -14.06 21.01
C LEU A 24 -12.93 -12.75 21.82
N GLU A 25 -12.91 -12.84 23.14
CA GLU A 25 -12.73 -11.65 24.00
C GLU A 25 -11.36 -10.99 23.81
N ALA A 26 -10.34 -11.80 23.56
CA ALA A 26 -9.01 -11.31 23.22
C ALA A 26 -9.02 -10.47 21.94
N VAL A 27 -9.76 -10.92 20.92
CA VAL A 27 -9.93 -10.21 19.65
C VAL A 27 -10.58 -8.83 19.86
N ARG A 28 -11.67 -8.79 20.62
CA ARG A 28 -12.39 -7.54 20.90
C ARG A 28 -11.58 -6.54 21.73
N LYS A 29 -10.75 -7.02 22.65
CA LYS A 29 -9.88 -6.17 23.50
C LYS A 29 -8.65 -5.66 22.73
N ARG A 30 -8.13 -6.42 21.79
CA ARG A 30 -6.91 -6.11 21.04
C ARG A 30 -7.10 -6.37 19.53
N PRO A 31 -8.07 -5.72 18.87
CA PRO A 31 -8.39 -5.99 17.47
C PRO A 31 -7.20 -5.72 16.54
N GLY A 32 -6.37 -4.71 16.81
CA GLY A 32 -5.19 -4.40 16.03
C GLY A 32 -4.17 -5.55 15.89
N MET A 33 -4.14 -6.51 16.82
CA MET A 33 -3.29 -7.71 16.70
C MET A 33 -3.75 -8.66 15.59
N TYR A 34 -5.03 -8.61 15.20
CA TYR A 34 -5.63 -9.53 14.23
C TYR A 34 -5.89 -8.88 12.88
N ILE A 35 -6.31 -7.60 12.87
CA ILE A 35 -6.66 -6.86 11.65
C ILE A 35 -5.74 -5.66 11.36
N GLY A 36 -4.66 -5.50 12.14
CA GLY A 36 -3.64 -4.48 11.98
C GLY A 36 -4.06 -3.06 12.43
N SER A 37 -5.33 -2.69 12.29
CA SER A 37 -5.87 -1.36 12.60
C SER A 37 -7.36 -1.44 12.95
N THR A 38 -7.87 -0.42 13.64
CA THR A 38 -9.33 -0.21 13.85
C THR A 38 -9.87 0.98 13.04
N GLY A 39 -9.05 1.57 12.19
CA GLY A 39 -9.46 2.59 11.23
C GLY A 39 -10.01 1.97 9.92
N PRO A 40 -10.15 2.77 8.85
CA PRO A 40 -10.70 2.33 7.56
C PRO A 40 -10.05 1.06 7.00
N ARG A 41 -8.72 0.95 7.10
CA ARG A 41 -7.96 -0.22 6.63
C ARG A 41 -8.41 -1.52 7.33
N GLY A 42 -8.52 -1.50 8.65
CA GLY A 42 -8.97 -2.66 9.42
C GLY A 42 -10.44 -2.99 9.17
N LEU A 43 -11.28 -1.98 8.90
CA LEU A 43 -12.67 -2.18 8.52
C LEU A 43 -12.78 -2.99 7.21
N HIS A 44 -12.07 -2.59 6.16
CA HIS A 44 -12.05 -3.30 4.88
C HIS A 44 -11.42 -4.69 5.00
N HIS A 45 -10.46 -4.88 5.92
CA HIS A 45 -9.85 -6.18 6.16
C HIS A 45 -10.86 -7.26 6.59
N LEU A 46 -11.96 -6.90 7.26
CA LEU A 46 -13.04 -7.84 7.56
C LEU A 46 -13.64 -8.46 6.29
N VAL A 47 -13.81 -7.66 5.24
CA VAL A 47 -14.30 -8.15 3.94
C VAL A 47 -13.28 -9.08 3.31
N TYR A 48 -12.01 -8.70 3.36
CA TYR A 48 -10.92 -9.51 2.78
C TYR A 48 -10.83 -10.89 3.42
N GLU A 49 -10.98 -11.02 4.74
CA GLU A 49 -10.94 -12.31 5.43
C GLU A 49 -12.07 -13.27 4.98
N ILE A 50 -13.25 -12.75 4.68
CA ILE A 50 -14.36 -13.59 4.17
C ILE A 50 -14.15 -13.92 2.69
N VAL A 51 -13.73 -12.95 1.87
CA VAL A 51 -13.44 -13.17 0.45
C VAL A 51 -12.28 -14.16 0.28
N ASP A 52 -11.21 -14.04 1.08
CA ASP A 52 -10.07 -14.96 1.03
C ASP A 52 -10.47 -16.41 1.34
N ASN A 53 -11.51 -16.64 2.15
CA ASN A 53 -12.07 -17.99 2.35
C ASN A 53 -12.75 -18.52 1.08
N ALA A 54 -13.47 -17.69 0.34
CA ALA A 54 -14.07 -18.06 -0.96
C ALA A 54 -12.98 -18.30 -2.02
N ILE A 55 -11.93 -17.49 -2.02
CA ILE A 55 -10.74 -17.67 -2.88
C ILE A 55 -10.01 -18.99 -2.56
N ASP A 56 -9.93 -19.39 -1.28
CA ASP A 56 -9.35 -20.68 -0.91
C ASP A 56 -10.16 -21.85 -1.47
N GLU A 57 -11.49 -21.75 -1.55
CA GLU A 57 -12.35 -22.70 -2.26
C GLU A 57 -12.05 -22.72 -3.78
N ALA A 58 -11.80 -21.54 -4.37
CA ALA A 58 -11.43 -21.43 -5.77
C ALA A 58 -10.05 -22.05 -6.04
N LEU A 59 -9.07 -21.82 -5.17
CA LEU A 59 -7.75 -22.46 -5.25
C LEU A 59 -7.82 -23.98 -5.12
N ALA A 60 -8.80 -24.48 -4.36
CA ALA A 60 -9.06 -25.91 -4.23
C ALA A 60 -9.86 -26.48 -5.42
N GLY A 61 -10.30 -25.63 -6.36
CA GLY A 61 -11.01 -26.01 -7.59
C GLY A 61 -12.52 -26.22 -7.41
N TYR A 62 -13.11 -25.70 -6.35
CA TYR A 62 -14.53 -25.90 -6.04
C TYR A 62 -15.39 -24.64 -6.15
N CYS A 63 -14.78 -23.47 -6.36
CA CYS A 63 -15.49 -22.20 -6.47
C CYS A 63 -15.03 -21.47 -7.74
N ASP A 64 -15.96 -20.96 -8.53
CA ASP A 64 -15.73 -20.14 -9.72
C ASP A 64 -16.51 -18.83 -9.70
N LYS A 65 -17.37 -18.62 -8.69
CA LYS A 65 -18.17 -17.40 -8.56
C LYS A 65 -18.21 -16.89 -7.12
N ILE A 66 -17.89 -15.60 -6.95
CA ILE A 66 -17.91 -14.87 -5.67
C ILE A 66 -18.68 -13.57 -5.86
N ASP A 67 -19.73 -13.36 -5.07
CA ASP A 67 -20.53 -12.15 -5.06
C ASP A 67 -20.29 -11.37 -3.76
N VAL A 68 -19.91 -10.10 -3.86
CA VAL A 68 -19.70 -9.18 -2.73
C VAL A 68 -20.66 -8.01 -2.83
N VAL A 69 -21.46 -7.79 -1.81
CA VAL A 69 -22.49 -6.74 -1.82
C VAL A 69 -22.37 -5.85 -0.61
N ILE A 70 -22.30 -4.54 -0.84
CA ILE A 70 -22.42 -3.52 0.20
C ILE A 70 -23.90 -3.17 0.32
N LEU A 71 -24.50 -3.54 1.44
CA LEU A 71 -25.92 -3.33 1.73
C LEU A 71 -26.13 -2.03 2.54
N PRO A 72 -27.38 -1.48 2.55
CA PRO A 72 -27.71 -0.36 3.41
C PRO A 72 -27.38 -0.61 4.88
N GLY A 73 -26.89 0.43 5.57
CA GLY A 73 -26.57 0.38 7.00
C GLY A 73 -25.21 -0.24 7.33
N ASP A 74 -24.25 -0.14 6.40
CA ASP A 74 -22.87 -0.62 6.55
C ASP A 74 -22.78 -2.14 6.75
N VAL A 75 -23.59 -2.87 6.02
CA VAL A 75 -23.64 -4.34 6.04
C VAL A 75 -22.94 -4.88 4.80
N ILE A 76 -22.13 -5.91 4.98
CA ILE A 76 -21.51 -6.64 3.88
C ILE A 76 -22.12 -8.04 3.77
N ARG A 77 -22.34 -8.47 2.54
CA ARG A 77 -22.69 -9.85 2.20
C ARG A 77 -21.69 -10.38 1.18
N VAL A 78 -21.10 -11.53 1.50
CA VAL A 78 -20.22 -12.29 0.60
C VAL A 78 -20.84 -13.65 0.36
N THR A 79 -20.99 -14.02 -0.89
CA THR A 79 -21.55 -15.33 -1.31
C THR A 79 -20.56 -16.01 -2.24
N ASP A 80 -20.25 -17.27 -1.98
CA ASP A 80 -19.50 -18.14 -2.87
C ASP A 80 -20.34 -19.35 -3.32
N ASN A 81 -19.92 -19.98 -4.42
CA ASN A 81 -20.50 -21.24 -4.90
C ASN A 81 -19.57 -22.44 -4.66
N GLY A 82 -18.73 -22.37 -3.62
CA GLY A 82 -17.85 -23.45 -3.22
C GLY A 82 -18.58 -24.67 -2.63
N ARG A 83 -17.86 -25.53 -1.92
CA ARG A 83 -18.45 -26.73 -1.28
C ARG A 83 -19.39 -26.41 -0.11
N GLY A 84 -19.30 -25.21 0.44
CA GLY A 84 -19.94 -24.81 1.68
C GLY A 84 -19.17 -25.30 2.93
N ILE A 85 -19.33 -24.59 4.05
CA ILE A 85 -18.77 -24.99 5.35
C ILE A 85 -19.48 -26.28 5.80
N PRO A 86 -18.75 -27.32 6.27
CA PRO A 86 -19.40 -28.55 6.77
C PRO A 86 -20.41 -28.25 7.89
N VAL A 87 -21.61 -28.84 7.80
CA VAL A 87 -22.72 -28.63 8.76
C VAL A 87 -22.76 -29.66 9.86
N GLY A 88 -21.98 -30.75 9.74
CA GLY A 88 -21.92 -31.83 10.72
C GLY A 88 -21.26 -31.45 12.05
N ILE A 89 -21.42 -32.29 13.05
CA ILE A 89 -20.83 -32.10 14.39
C ILE A 89 -19.33 -32.37 14.38
N GLN A 90 -18.54 -31.42 14.86
CA GLN A 90 -17.11 -31.57 15.05
C GLN A 90 -16.84 -32.38 16.35
N HIS A 91 -16.21 -33.53 16.23
CA HIS A 91 -16.09 -34.51 17.30
C HIS A 91 -15.42 -34.03 18.60
N LYS A 92 -14.41 -33.11 18.50
CA LYS A 92 -13.69 -32.63 19.69
C LYS A 92 -14.48 -31.63 20.52
N THR A 93 -15.29 -30.80 19.84
CA THR A 93 -16.03 -29.72 20.48
C THR A 93 -17.47 -30.06 20.77
N GLY A 94 -18.03 -31.06 20.08
CA GLY A 94 -19.44 -31.41 20.15
C GLY A 94 -20.37 -30.36 19.50
N LEU A 95 -19.83 -29.36 18.80
CA LEU A 95 -20.56 -28.27 18.13
C LEU A 95 -20.62 -28.51 16.62
N PRO A 96 -21.61 -27.95 15.91
CA PRO A 96 -21.60 -27.90 14.45
C PRO A 96 -20.29 -27.24 13.93
N ALA A 97 -19.75 -27.75 12.83
CA ALA A 97 -18.50 -27.22 12.29
C ALA A 97 -18.62 -25.71 11.90
N VAL A 98 -19.78 -25.27 11.44
CA VAL A 98 -20.11 -23.85 11.21
C VAL A 98 -19.87 -23.04 12.49
N THR A 99 -20.45 -23.48 13.62
CA THR A 99 -20.28 -22.80 14.91
C THR A 99 -18.81 -22.74 15.32
N VAL A 100 -18.08 -23.84 15.13
CA VAL A 100 -16.65 -23.93 15.48
C VAL A 100 -15.82 -22.89 14.67
N VAL A 101 -16.05 -22.79 13.35
CA VAL A 101 -15.34 -21.88 12.46
C VAL A 101 -15.53 -20.41 12.86
N PHE A 102 -16.72 -20.03 13.31
CA PHE A 102 -17.03 -18.64 13.65
C PHE A 102 -16.80 -18.29 15.13
N THR A 103 -16.64 -19.28 16.04
CA THR A 103 -16.52 -18.99 17.50
C THR A 103 -15.20 -19.39 18.13
N ILE A 104 -14.41 -20.25 17.49
CA ILE A 104 -13.16 -20.78 18.06
C ILE A 104 -11.98 -20.31 17.21
N LEU A 105 -11.00 -19.65 17.88
CA LEU A 105 -9.73 -19.27 17.26
C LEU A 105 -8.90 -20.52 16.94
N HIS A 106 -8.11 -20.43 15.87
CA HIS A 106 -7.24 -21.53 15.42
C HIS A 106 -8.02 -22.82 15.10
N ALA A 107 -9.24 -22.67 14.58
CA ALA A 107 -10.06 -23.78 14.11
C ALA A 107 -10.35 -23.62 12.60
N GLY A 108 -10.25 -24.73 11.86
CA GLY A 108 -10.54 -24.72 10.42
C GLY A 108 -10.00 -25.94 9.70
N GLY A 109 -10.48 -26.18 8.48
CA GLY A 109 -10.10 -27.32 7.62
C GLY A 109 -8.71 -27.20 6.97
N LYS A 110 -7.99 -26.09 7.21
CA LYS A 110 -6.70 -25.76 6.57
C LYS A 110 -5.46 -26.25 7.35
N PHE A 111 -5.65 -26.84 8.55
CA PHE A 111 -4.60 -27.38 9.40
C PHE A 111 -4.26 -28.85 9.09
N GLY A 112 -3.83 -29.19 7.87
CA GLY A 112 -3.27 -30.51 7.55
C GLY A 112 -4.29 -31.63 7.31
N GLY A 113 -5.59 -31.33 7.23
CA GLY A 113 -6.67 -32.33 7.06
C GLY A 113 -6.94 -32.82 5.63
N GLY A 114 -6.11 -32.47 4.65
CA GLY A 114 -6.27 -32.93 3.25
C GLY A 114 -7.36 -32.19 2.44
N GLY A 115 -8.10 -31.26 3.03
CA GLY A 115 -9.16 -30.51 2.34
C GLY A 115 -8.63 -29.40 1.43
N TYR A 116 -7.47 -28.84 1.72
CA TYR A 116 -6.80 -27.79 0.95
C TYR A 116 -5.32 -28.13 0.79
N LYS A 117 -4.83 -28.11 -0.45
CA LYS A 117 -3.39 -28.27 -0.74
C LYS A 117 -2.64 -26.96 -0.57
N VAL A 118 -3.29 -25.86 -0.92
CA VAL A 118 -2.79 -24.49 -0.83
C VAL A 118 -3.91 -23.64 -0.27
N ALA A 119 -3.62 -22.76 0.66
CA ALA A 119 -4.57 -21.79 1.20
C ALA A 119 -3.85 -20.48 1.57
N GLY A 120 -4.54 -19.35 1.43
CA GLY A 120 -4.09 -18.05 1.93
C GLY A 120 -4.36 -17.89 3.43
N GLY A 121 -5.47 -18.46 3.91
CA GLY A 121 -5.87 -18.45 5.31
C GLY A 121 -5.12 -19.51 6.15
N LEU A 122 -3.91 -19.20 6.63
CA LEU A 122 -3.04 -20.12 7.35
C LEU A 122 -3.35 -20.25 8.85
N HIS A 123 -3.94 -19.23 9.46
CA HIS A 123 -4.04 -19.14 10.93
C HIS A 123 -5.38 -19.65 11.49
N GLY A 124 -6.39 -19.88 10.65
CA GLY A 124 -7.72 -20.34 11.06
C GLY A 124 -8.43 -19.37 12.03
N VAL A 125 -8.25 -18.07 11.83
CA VAL A 125 -8.82 -17.04 12.70
C VAL A 125 -9.72 -16.04 11.96
N GLY A 126 -9.63 -15.89 10.63
CA GLY A 126 -10.30 -14.85 9.87
C GLY A 126 -11.81 -14.77 10.12
N ALA A 127 -12.54 -15.86 9.91
CA ALA A 127 -13.99 -15.90 10.10
C ALA A 127 -14.40 -15.59 11.55
N SER A 128 -13.70 -16.15 12.53
CA SER A 128 -13.96 -15.90 13.96
C SER A 128 -13.60 -14.47 14.39
N VAL A 129 -12.59 -13.85 13.78
CA VAL A 129 -12.24 -12.45 13.99
C VAL A 129 -13.32 -11.53 13.44
N VAL A 130 -13.81 -11.77 12.21
CA VAL A 130 -14.92 -11.00 11.63
C VAL A 130 -16.17 -11.09 12.52
N ASN A 131 -16.50 -12.28 13.00
CA ASN A 131 -17.60 -12.48 13.93
C ASN A 131 -17.40 -11.70 15.23
N ALA A 132 -16.22 -11.79 15.84
CA ALA A 132 -15.92 -11.08 17.09
C ALA A 132 -16.02 -9.57 16.98
N LEU A 133 -15.68 -9.00 15.80
CA LEU A 133 -15.65 -7.55 15.53
C LEU A 133 -16.93 -7.02 14.88
N SER A 134 -17.97 -7.85 14.79
CA SER A 134 -19.29 -7.51 14.27
C SER A 134 -20.32 -7.39 15.38
N VAL A 135 -21.30 -6.48 15.19
CA VAL A 135 -22.50 -6.43 16.04
C VAL A 135 -23.30 -7.71 15.88
N TRP A 136 -23.45 -8.13 14.62
CA TRP A 136 -24.07 -9.40 14.26
C TRP A 136 -23.43 -9.96 12.99
N LEU A 137 -23.46 -11.28 12.87
CA LEU A 137 -23.06 -12.02 11.70
C LEU A 137 -24.04 -13.15 11.47
N GLU A 138 -24.43 -13.37 10.22
CA GLU A 138 -25.27 -14.47 9.78
C GLU A 138 -24.51 -15.29 8.73
N VAL A 139 -24.63 -16.59 8.84
CA VAL A 139 -24.08 -17.53 7.87
C VAL A 139 -25.18 -18.43 7.33
N GLU A 140 -25.25 -18.53 6.01
CA GLU A 140 -26.08 -19.52 5.31
C GLU A 140 -25.17 -20.48 4.57
N VAL A 141 -25.41 -21.78 4.71
CA VAL A 141 -24.69 -22.82 4.00
C VAL A 141 -25.65 -23.63 3.15
N TYR A 142 -25.37 -23.71 1.86
CA TYR A 142 -26.12 -24.52 0.91
C TYR A 142 -25.46 -25.90 0.80
N HIS A 143 -26.16 -26.93 1.31
CA HIS A 143 -25.61 -28.28 1.37
C HIS A 143 -26.75 -29.33 1.27
N GLU A 144 -26.54 -30.33 0.37
CA GLU A 144 -27.46 -31.46 0.17
C GLU A 144 -28.96 -31.06 0.04
N GLY A 145 -29.22 -30.01 -0.75
CA GLY A 145 -30.59 -29.54 -1.04
C GLY A 145 -31.21 -28.75 0.09
N LYS A 146 -30.48 -28.39 1.13
CA LYS A 146 -30.98 -27.61 2.28
C LYS A 146 -30.16 -26.34 2.48
N ILE A 147 -30.85 -25.36 3.09
CA ILE A 147 -30.23 -24.09 3.52
C ILE A 147 -30.11 -24.13 5.04
N TYR A 148 -28.89 -24.22 5.52
CA TYR A 148 -28.54 -24.14 6.94
C TYR A 148 -28.24 -22.70 7.30
N HIS A 149 -28.74 -22.22 8.43
CA HIS A 149 -28.53 -20.85 8.88
C HIS A 149 -28.12 -20.82 10.35
N GLN A 150 -27.23 -19.90 10.68
CA GLN A 150 -26.87 -19.59 12.07
C GLN A 150 -26.54 -18.10 12.20
N ARG A 151 -27.02 -17.48 13.29
CA ARG A 151 -26.78 -16.10 13.65
C ARG A 151 -25.87 -16.00 14.87
N PHE A 152 -25.03 -14.97 14.83
CA PHE A 152 -24.10 -14.65 15.91
C PHE A 152 -24.24 -13.16 16.27
N GLU A 153 -24.01 -12.84 17.54
CA GLU A 153 -23.96 -11.45 18.02
C GLU A 153 -22.72 -11.27 18.89
N TYR A 154 -21.91 -10.26 18.56
CA TYR A 154 -20.66 -9.96 19.26
C TYR A 154 -19.75 -11.19 19.45
N GLY A 155 -19.68 -12.03 18.43
CA GLY A 155 -18.85 -13.26 18.45
C GLY A 155 -19.51 -14.50 19.06
N LYS A 156 -20.73 -14.41 19.60
CA LYS A 156 -21.43 -15.53 20.26
C LYS A 156 -22.61 -15.99 19.42
N ALA A 157 -22.79 -17.32 19.32
CA ALA A 157 -23.97 -17.87 18.68
C ALA A 157 -25.24 -17.49 19.47
N THR A 158 -26.27 -17.03 18.78
CA THR A 158 -27.56 -16.66 19.37
C THR A 158 -28.56 -17.85 19.41
N GLY A 159 -28.26 -18.89 18.66
CA GLY A 159 -29.05 -20.13 18.57
C GLY A 159 -28.24 -21.24 17.94
N ASP A 160 -28.87 -22.41 17.83
CA ASP A 160 -28.29 -23.57 17.14
C ASP A 160 -28.28 -23.37 15.62
N LEU A 161 -27.55 -24.22 14.90
CA LEU A 161 -27.58 -24.28 13.45
C LEU A 161 -28.93 -24.87 13.02
N GLU A 162 -29.69 -24.10 12.27
CA GLU A 162 -31.08 -24.46 11.86
C GLU A 162 -31.17 -24.64 10.35
N VAL A 163 -32.10 -25.49 9.90
CA VAL A 163 -32.50 -25.59 8.50
C VAL A 163 -33.66 -24.62 8.27
N ILE A 164 -33.44 -23.60 7.43
CA ILE A 164 -34.41 -22.55 7.18
C ILE A 164 -35.20 -22.73 5.86
N GLY A 165 -34.76 -23.66 5.00
CA GLY A 165 -35.39 -23.89 3.71
C GLY A 165 -34.71 -24.97 2.88
N ASP A 166 -35.29 -25.21 1.70
CA ASP A 166 -34.73 -26.12 0.70
C ASP A 166 -34.10 -25.31 -0.45
N CYS A 167 -33.12 -25.89 -1.09
CA CYS A 167 -32.47 -25.34 -2.29
C CYS A 167 -32.31 -26.45 -3.35
N PRO A 168 -31.97 -26.11 -4.60
CA PRO A 168 -31.60 -27.13 -5.60
C PRO A 168 -30.50 -28.05 -5.06
N ALA A 169 -30.61 -29.36 -5.32
CA ALA A 169 -29.68 -30.36 -4.77
C ALA A 169 -28.24 -30.18 -5.21
N ASP A 170 -28.01 -29.54 -6.34
CA ASP A 170 -26.72 -29.17 -6.93
C ASP A 170 -26.19 -27.82 -6.44
N LYS A 171 -27.02 -27.03 -5.73
CA LYS A 171 -26.56 -25.77 -5.18
C LYS A 171 -25.73 -25.99 -3.92
N THR A 172 -24.46 -25.57 -3.98
CA THR A 172 -23.53 -25.55 -2.84
C THR A 172 -22.98 -24.14 -2.64
N GLY A 173 -22.35 -23.88 -1.51
CA GLY A 173 -21.67 -22.61 -1.22
C GLY A 173 -21.95 -22.09 0.17
N THR A 174 -21.40 -20.91 0.44
CA THR A 174 -21.58 -20.21 1.72
C THR A 174 -21.96 -18.75 1.45
N THR A 175 -22.90 -18.22 2.21
CA THR A 175 -23.18 -16.78 2.29
C THR A 175 -22.90 -16.30 3.70
N VAL A 176 -22.06 -15.29 3.83
CA VAL A 176 -21.76 -14.62 5.10
C VAL A 176 -22.22 -13.17 5.01
N THR A 177 -23.10 -12.76 5.92
CA THR A 177 -23.58 -11.38 6.03
C THR A 177 -23.22 -10.84 7.41
N PHE A 178 -22.59 -9.67 7.50
CA PHE A 178 -22.14 -9.12 8.77
C PHE A 178 -22.22 -7.60 8.83
N LYS A 179 -22.36 -7.09 10.06
CA LYS A 179 -22.33 -5.66 10.35
C LYS A 179 -21.22 -5.34 11.34
N PRO A 180 -20.25 -4.47 10.99
CA PRO A 180 -19.13 -4.12 11.86
C PRO A 180 -19.60 -3.39 13.12
N ASP A 181 -18.86 -3.54 14.22
CA ASP A 181 -19.16 -2.92 15.50
C ASP A 181 -18.58 -1.50 15.59
N ALA A 182 -19.43 -0.47 15.55
CA ALA A 182 -19.04 0.94 15.67
C ALA A 182 -18.35 1.28 17.00
N SER A 183 -18.47 0.45 18.03
CA SER A 183 -17.75 0.65 19.29
C SER A 183 -16.25 0.34 19.16
N ILE A 184 -15.88 -0.45 18.15
CA ILE A 184 -14.50 -0.84 17.81
C ILE A 184 -13.99 0.06 16.68
N PHE A 185 -14.74 0.20 15.58
CA PHE A 185 -14.43 1.04 14.43
C PHE A 185 -14.96 2.45 14.63
N LYS A 186 -14.26 3.23 15.48
CA LYS A 186 -14.73 4.55 15.92
C LYS A 186 -14.60 5.63 14.83
N ASP A 187 -13.66 5.47 13.92
CA ASP A 187 -13.39 6.46 12.87
C ASP A 187 -14.48 6.40 11.78
N THR A 188 -14.86 5.20 11.36
CA THR A 188 -15.90 4.97 10.37
C THR A 188 -16.33 3.50 10.35
N THR A 189 -17.60 3.24 10.02
CA THR A 189 -18.12 1.93 9.63
C THR A 189 -18.49 1.88 8.15
N VAL A 190 -18.31 3.00 7.44
CA VAL A 190 -18.70 3.14 6.02
C VAL A 190 -17.63 2.50 5.14
N TYR A 191 -18.03 1.52 4.35
CA TYR A 191 -17.16 0.87 3.38
C TYR A 191 -16.96 1.75 2.15
N ASP A 192 -15.70 1.86 1.72
CA ASP A 192 -15.33 2.54 0.49
C ASP A 192 -15.37 1.56 -0.69
N TYR A 193 -16.20 1.88 -1.69
CA TYR A 193 -16.38 1.04 -2.88
C TYR A 193 -15.10 0.87 -3.69
N GLU A 194 -14.35 1.97 -3.90
CA GLU A 194 -13.13 1.94 -4.71
C GLU A 194 -12.03 1.09 -4.06
N THR A 195 -11.95 1.09 -2.73
CA THR A 195 -11.02 0.25 -1.97
C THR A 195 -11.32 -1.24 -2.16
N LEU A 196 -12.60 -1.63 -2.04
CA LEU A 196 -13.02 -3.01 -2.31
C LEU A 196 -12.83 -3.38 -3.78
N GLN A 197 -13.19 -2.48 -4.69
CA GLN A 197 -13.05 -2.64 -6.14
C GLN A 197 -11.63 -3.03 -6.54
N LYS A 198 -10.63 -2.30 -6.04
CA LYS A 198 -9.21 -2.56 -6.34
C LYS A 198 -8.78 -3.94 -5.86
N ARG A 199 -9.10 -4.30 -4.62
CA ARG A 199 -8.72 -5.59 -4.04
C ARG A 199 -9.40 -6.76 -4.73
N LEU A 200 -10.69 -6.68 -5.03
CA LEU A 200 -11.43 -7.75 -5.69
C LEU A 200 -10.98 -7.96 -7.13
N ARG A 201 -10.65 -6.88 -7.84
CA ARG A 201 -10.04 -6.96 -9.17
C ARG A 201 -8.66 -7.64 -9.15
N GLU A 202 -7.83 -7.33 -8.17
CA GLU A 202 -6.54 -7.99 -7.95
C GLU A 202 -6.74 -9.51 -7.73
N GLN A 203 -7.69 -9.89 -6.87
CA GLN A 203 -8.01 -11.31 -6.63
C GLN A 203 -8.49 -12.02 -7.92
N ALA A 204 -9.27 -11.36 -8.76
CA ALA A 204 -9.71 -11.93 -10.03
C ALA A 204 -8.56 -12.14 -11.02
N PHE A 205 -7.55 -11.26 -11.04
CA PHE A 205 -6.34 -11.46 -11.83
C PHE A 205 -5.48 -12.63 -11.34
N LEU A 206 -5.37 -12.80 -10.02
CA LEU A 206 -4.56 -13.87 -9.43
C LEU A 206 -5.20 -15.25 -9.56
N ASN A 207 -6.51 -15.31 -9.85
CA ASN A 207 -7.30 -16.54 -9.95
C ASN A 207 -8.00 -16.60 -11.31
N ALA A 208 -7.26 -17.03 -12.33
CA ALA A 208 -7.76 -17.10 -13.70
C ALA A 208 -9.09 -17.85 -13.80
N GLY A 209 -10.09 -17.24 -14.44
CA GLY A 209 -11.42 -17.82 -14.65
C GLY A 209 -12.39 -17.69 -13.48
N VAL A 210 -11.97 -17.24 -12.31
CA VAL A 210 -12.89 -16.95 -11.20
C VAL A 210 -13.64 -15.64 -11.49
N HIS A 211 -14.97 -15.72 -11.37
CA HIS A 211 -15.87 -14.58 -11.56
C HIS A 211 -16.13 -13.89 -10.20
N ILE A 212 -15.72 -12.63 -10.06
CA ILE A 212 -15.96 -11.84 -8.85
C ILE A 212 -16.86 -10.66 -9.21
N GLU A 213 -17.98 -10.53 -8.53
CA GLU A 213 -18.93 -9.43 -8.67
C GLU A 213 -18.92 -8.56 -7.42
N LEU A 214 -18.80 -7.24 -7.59
CA LEU A 214 -18.96 -6.25 -6.53
C LEU A 214 -20.17 -5.38 -6.83
N ARG A 215 -21.07 -5.24 -5.86
CA ARG A 215 -22.22 -4.33 -5.94
C ARG A 215 -22.33 -3.45 -4.72
N ASP A 216 -22.72 -2.20 -4.95
CA ASP A 216 -23.09 -1.25 -3.88
C ASP A 216 -24.58 -0.97 -3.99
N GLU A 217 -25.35 -1.52 -3.06
CA GLU A 217 -26.81 -1.41 -2.98
C GLU A 217 -27.25 -0.38 -1.92
N ARG A 218 -26.34 0.46 -1.42
CA ARG A 218 -26.65 1.48 -0.41
C ARG A 218 -27.58 2.57 -0.95
N ASP A 219 -27.42 2.94 -2.21
CA ASP A 219 -28.26 3.90 -2.91
C ASP A 219 -28.96 3.21 -4.10
N PRO A 220 -30.25 2.88 -4.00
CA PRO A 220 -30.98 2.22 -5.08
C PRO A 220 -31.09 3.04 -6.37
N GLU A 221 -30.92 4.38 -6.29
CA GLU A 221 -30.95 5.27 -7.46
C GLU A 221 -29.60 5.34 -8.19
N ASN A 222 -28.50 4.98 -7.49
CA ASN A 222 -27.14 5.01 -8.02
C ASN A 222 -26.40 3.69 -7.75
N LEU A 223 -26.90 2.60 -8.27
CA LEU A 223 -26.27 1.28 -8.15
C LEU A 223 -24.90 1.28 -8.83
N LEU A 224 -23.86 0.96 -8.05
CA LEU A 224 -22.54 0.68 -8.58
C LEU A 224 -22.36 -0.82 -8.68
N GLN A 225 -21.87 -1.30 -9.83
CA GLN A 225 -21.62 -2.71 -10.07
C GLN A 225 -20.41 -2.91 -10.96
N ASP A 226 -19.53 -3.79 -10.55
CA ASP A 226 -18.37 -4.23 -11.30
C ASP A 226 -18.31 -5.75 -11.36
N ASN A 227 -17.88 -6.28 -12.51
CA ASN A 227 -17.69 -7.70 -12.74
C ASN A 227 -16.28 -7.96 -13.23
N TYR A 228 -15.59 -8.87 -12.58
CA TYR A 228 -14.21 -9.24 -12.89
C TYR A 228 -14.11 -10.72 -13.21
N CYS A 229 -13.55 -11.04 -14.36
CA CYS A 229 -13.21 -12.41 -14.76
C CYS A 229 -12.11 -12.34 -15.81
N TYR A 230 -10.91 -12.77 -15.48
CA TYR A 230 -9.74 -12.68 -16.34
C TYR A 230 -9.21 -14.08 -16.67
N GLN A 231 -9.44 -14.52 -17.91
CA GLN A 231 -8.98 -15.84 -18.37
C GLN A 231 -7.45 -15.91 -18.50
N GLY A 232 -6.81 -14.79 -18.80
CA GLY A 232 -5.34 -14.69 -18.90
C GLY A 232 -4.62 -14.60 -17.55
N GLY A 233 -5.36 -14.54 -16.43
CA GLY A 233 -4.76 -14.52 -15.09
C GLY A 233 -3.74 -13.38 -14.89
N ILE A 234 -2.56 -13.69 -14.40
CA ILE A 234 -1.50 -12.70 -14.17
C ILE A 234 -0.95 -12.06 -15.44
N SER A 235 -1.12 -12.67 -16.62
CA SER A 235 -0.80 -12.02 -17.89
C SER A 235 -1.73 -10.84 -18.15
N SER A 236 -3.04 -11.03 -17.94
CA SER A 236 -4.01 -9.92 -18.02
C SER A 236 -3.75 -8.84 -16.96
N PHE A 237 -3.16 -9.22 -15.84
CA PHE A 237 -2.78 -8.24 -14.81
C PHE A 237 -1.60 -7.37 -15.29
N VAL A 238 -0.58 -7.94 -15.89
CA VAL A 238 0.53 -7.19 -16.50
C VAL A 238 0.01 -6.25 -17.60
N GLU A 239 -0.89 -6.74 -18.46
CA GLU A 239 -1.53 -5.93 -19.50
C GLU A 239 -2.28 -4.73 -18.89
N PHE A 240 -3.06 -4.98 -17.84
CA PHE A 240 -3.77 -3.93 -17.09
C PHE A 240 -2.81 -2.88 -16.51
N LEU A 241 -1.71 -3.30 -15.87
CA LEU A 241 -0.71 -2.41 -15.26
C LEU A 241 0.07 -1.60 -16.31
N ASN A 242 0.16 -2.09 -17.54
CA ASN A 242 0.82 -1.39 -18.63
C ASN A 242 -0.14 -0.60 -19.53
N LYS A 243 -1.44 -0.59 -19.25
CA LYS A 243 -2.46 0.09 -20.06
C LYS A 243 -2.12 1.56 -20.34
N GLU A 244 -1.62 2.27 -19.33
CA GLU A 244 -1.27 3.69 -19.43
C GLU A 244 0.21 3.93 -19.76
N LYS A 245 0.99 2.84 -19.99
CA LYS A 245 2.39 2.87 -20.41
C LYS A 245 2.49 2.47 -21.89
N GLU A 246 3.66 2.58 -22.49
CA GLU A 246 3.92 2.09 -23.84
C GLU A 246 4.80 0.83 -23.76
N PRO A 247 4.23 -0.35 -23.99
CA PRO A 247 5.04 -1.57 -24.07
C PRO A 247 6.05 -1.47 -25.23
N ILE A 248 7.28 -1.90 -25.00
CA ILE A 248 8.32 -1.92 -26.05
C ILE A 248 8.32 -3.23 -26.86
N HIS A 249 7.46 -4.16 -26.50
CA HIS A 249 7.16 -5.40 -27.24
C HIS A 249 5.71 -5.83 -26.96
N ASP A 250 5.08 -6.49 -27.93
CA ASP A 250 3.64 -6.80 -27.89
C ASP A 250 3.33 -7.95 -26.92
N ASP A 251 4.16 -9.01 -26.93
CA ASP A 251 3.91 -10.22 -26.17
C ASP A 251 4.17 -10.02 -24.66
N ILE A 252 3.29 -10.59 -23.84
CA ILE A 252 3.56 -10.75 -22.41
C ILE A 252 4.36 -12.02 -22.20
N ILE A 253 5.53 -11.89 -21.62
CA ILE A 253 6.41 -13.02 -21.29
C ILE A 253 5.82 -13.73 -20.08
N HIS A 254 5.34 -14.97 -20.28
CA HIS A 254 4.66 -15.75 -19.26
C HIS A 254 5.28 -17.13 -19.10
N PHE A 255 5.54 -17.53 -17.85
CA PHE A 255 6.03 -18.86 -17.52
C PHE A 255 5.34 -19.41 -16.29
N SER A 256 5.16 -20.72 -16.24
CA SER A 256 4.72 -21.42 -15.05
C SER A 256 5.47 -22.73 -14.86
N CYS A 257 5.60 -23.17 -13.63
CA CYS A 257 6.09 -24.50 -13.27
C CYS A 257 5.51 -24.97 -11.96
N THR A 258 5.47 -26.28 -11.80
CA THR A 258 5.18 -26.95 -10.53
C THR A 258 6.45 -27.64 -10.05
N ALA A 259 6.73 -27.53 -8.76
CA ALA A 259 7.86 -28.24 -8.15
C ALA A 259 7.69 -29.76 -8.27
N ALA A 260 8.80 -30.51 -8.29
CA ALA A 260 8.79 -31.95 -8.49
C ALA A 260 8.01 -32.72 -7.41
N ASP A 261 7.90 -32.16 -6.22
CA ASP A 261 7.14 -32.70 -5.08
C ASP A 261 5.64 -32.30 -5.09
N ASN A 262 5.19 -31.53 -6.08
CA ASN A 262 3.85 -30.96 -6.21
C ASN A 262 3.38 -30.12 -4.99
N ASN A 263 4.31 -29.60 -4.17
CA ASN A 263 3.99 -28.79 -3.00
C ASN A 263 4.00 -27.29 -3.30
N SER A 264 4.60 -26.87 -4.42
CA SER A 264 4.70 -25.47 -4.80
C SER A 264 4.52 -25.29 -6.30
N THR A 265 3.85 -24.22 -6.69
CA THR A 265 3.79 -23.75 -8.07
C THR A 265 4.28 -22.32 -8.14
N ALA A 266 4.99 -21.99 -9.21
CA ALA A 266 5.43 -20.64 -9.52
C ALA A 266 4.89 -20.23 -10.88
N GLU A 267 4.34 -19.03 -10.94
CA GLU A 267 3.84 -18.40 -12.15
C GLU A 267 4.38 -16.96 -12.22
N ILE A 268 4.90 -16.59 -13.38
CA ILE A 268 5.52 -15.29 -13.61
C ILE A 268 5.00 -14.74 -14.94
N ALA A 269 4.55 -13.49 -14.90
CA ALA A 269 4.24 -12.71 -16.09
C ALA A 269 5.00 -11.39 -16.05
N MET A 270 5.55 -10.98 -17.21
CA MET A 270 6.30 -9.73 -17.28
C MET A 270 6.28 -9.12 -18.69
N GLN A 271 6.43 -7.80 -18.75
CA GLN A 271 6.54 -7.04 -19.99
C GLN A 271 7.37 -5.79 -19.73
N TYR A 272 8.17 -5.39 -20.71
CA TYR A 272 8.90 -4.12 -20.65
C TYR A 272 8.12 -3.01 -21.33
N ASN A 273 8.22 -1.82 -20.79
CA ASN A 273 7.61 -0.59 -21.28
C ASN A 273 8.64 0.55 -21.38
N ASP A 274 8.22 1.70 -21.89
CA ASP A 274 9.09 2.86 -22.14
C ASP A 274 9.49 3.63 -20.86
N SER A 275 8.84 3.38 -19.72
CA SER A 275 9.11 4.09 -18.46
C SER A 275 10.52 3.79 -17.90
N TYR A 276 10.95 4.58 -16.93
CA TYR A 276 12.25 4.41 -16.27
C TYR A 276 12.15 3.65 -14.95
N ASN A 277 10.94 3.39 -14.48
CA ASN A 277 10.68 2.75 -13.20
C ASN A 277 10.39 1.27 -13.37
N GLU A 278 10.75 0.44 -12.39
CA GLU A 278 10.26 -0.92 -12.28
C GLU A 278 8.94 -0.95 -11.50
N LEU A 279 8.02 -1.82 -11.90
CA LEU A 279 6.86 -2.20 -11.12
C LEU A 279 6.86 -3.71 -10.95
N MET A 280 7.12 -4.16 -9.74
CA MET A 280 7.16 -5.58 -9.42
C MET A 280 6.20 -5.86 -8.27
N LEU A 281 5.23 -6.74 -8.52
CA LEU A 281 4.28 -7.22 -7.52
C LEU A 281 4.51 -8.70 -7.28
N SER A 282 4.69 -9.08 -6.03
CA SER A 282 4.93 -10.47 -5.64
C SER A 282 3.84 -10.97 -4.70
N PHE A 283 3.39 -12.20 -4.93
CA PHE A 283 2.28 -12.82 -4.21
C PHE A 283 2.65 -14.23 -3.75
N ALA A 284 2.22 -14.57 -2.55
CA ALA A 284 2.29 -15.93 -2.01
C ALA A 284 0.91 -16.35 -1.52
N ASN A 285 0.34 -17.41 -2.13
CA ASN A 285 -1.03 -17.88 -1.87
C ASN A 285 -2.06 -16.73 -1.98
N ASN A 286 -1.96 -15.92 -3.04
CA ASN A 286 -2.79 -14.74 -3.33
C ASN A 286 -2.67 -13.58 -2.33
N ILE A 287 -1.71 -13.64 -1.41
CA ILE A 287 -1.40 -12.56 -0.48
C ILE A 287 -0.26 -11.73 -1.07
N HIS A 288 -0.45 -10.43 -1.18
CA HIS A 288 0.57 -9.50 -1.63
C HIS A 288 1.71 -9.41 -0.60
N THR A 289 2.92 -9.77 -1.01
CA THR A 289 4.12 -9.68 -0.17
C THR A 289 4.79 -8.32 -0.41
N THR A 290 4.32 -7.31 0.29
CA THR A 290 4.75 -5.90 0.10
C THR A 290 6.25 -5.69 0.30
N ASP A 291 6.86 -6.49 1.18
CA ASP A 291 8.30 -6.47 1.49
C ASP A 291 9.06 -7.55 0.71
N GLY A 292 8.42 -8.13 -0.34
CA GLY A 292 9.00 -9.13 -1.20
C GLY A 292 9.21 -10.48 -0.51
N GLY A 293 10.40 -11.06 -0.66
CA GLY A 293 10.77 -12.33 -0.07
C GLY A 293 11.61 -13.19 -1.03
N THR A 294 11.82 -14.45 -0.64
CA THR A 294 12.71 -15.37 -1.36
C THR A 294 12.34 -15.57 -2.84
N HIS A 295 11.04 -15.53 -3.18
CA HIS A 295 10.54 -15.65 -4.56
C HIS A 295 10.95 -14.45 -5.41
N GLU A 296 10.80 -13.24 -4.90
CA GLU A 296 11.20 -12.01 -5.58
C GLU A 296 12.72 -11.91 -5.71
N ASP A 297 13.45 -12.23 -4.64
CA ASP A 297 14.91 -12.29 -4.65
C ASP A 297 15.44 -13.33 -5.65
N GLY A 298 14.76 -14.49 -5.75
CA GLY A 298 15.04 -15.54 -6.72
C GLY A 298 14.85 -15.07 -8.15
N PHE A 299 13.77 -14.35 -8.42
CA PHE A 299 13.47 -13.74 -9.72
C PHE A 299 14.52 -12.69 -10.10
N LYS A 300 14.80 -11.72 -9.25
CA LYS A 300 15.75 -10.62 -9.50
C LYS A 300 17.15 -11.14 -9.82
N ARG A 301 17.62 -12.11 -9.05
CA ARG A 301 18.94 -12.75 -9.29
C ARG A 301 18.97 -13.52 -10.60
N ALA A 302 17.96 -14.32 -10.88
CA ALA A 302 17.91 -15.14 -12.08
C ALA A 302 17.77 -14.28 -13.34
N LEU A 303 16.90 -13.27 -13.32
CA LEU A 303 16.74 -12.31 -14.41
C LEU A 303 18.08 -11.66 -14.77
N THR A 304 18.76 -11.08 -13.78
CA THR A 304 20.06 -10.42 -13.99
C THR A 304 21.11 -11.37 -14.56
N ARG A 305 21.16 -12.61 -14.06
CA ARG A 305 22.10 -13.63 -14.54
C ARG A 305 21.81 -14.02 -15.99
N VAL A 306 20.57 -14.40 -16.31
CA VAL A 306 20.17 -14.84 -17.66
C VAL A 306 20.43 -13.74 -18.69
N MET A 307 20.10 -12.49 -18.35
CA MET A 307 20.34 -11.35 -19.23
C MET A 307 21.83 -11.17 -19.53
N ASN A 308 22.69 -11.26 -18.52
CA ASN A 308 24.13 -11.16 -18.74
C ASN A 308 24.71 -12.36 -19.54
N GLU A 309 24.27 -13.58 -19.25
CA GLU A 309 24.69 -14.79 -19.98
C GLU A 309 24.29 -14.69 -21.47
N TYR A 310 23.06 -14.29 -21.76
CA TYR A 310 22.59 -14.07 -23.14
C TYR A 310 23.38 -12.96 -23.84
N ALA A 311 23.57 -11.81 -23.16
CA ALA A 311 24.32 -10.69 -23.74
C ALA A 311 25.76 -11.05 -24.10
N ARG A 312 26.42 -11.89 -23.29
CA ARG A 312 27.76 -12.43 -23.61
C ARG A 312 27.73 -13.42 -24.75
N LYS A 313 26.79 -14.38 -24.71
CA LYS A 313 26.64 -15.41 -25.74
C LYS A 313 26.45 -14.84 -27.15
N TYR A 314 25.67 -13.75 -27.25
CA TYR A 314 25.36 -13.11 -28.53
C TYR A 314 26.19 -11.85 -28.84
N ASN A 315 27.29 -11.62 -28.11
CA ASN A 315 28.22 -10.48 -28.27
C ASN A 315 27.53 -9.08 -28.15
N ILE A 316 26.43 -8.98 -27.45
CA ILE A 316 25.80 -7.70 -27.08
C ILE A 316 26.70 -6.96 -26.09
N LEU A 317 27.27 -7.68 -25.12
CA LEU A 317 28.35 -7.23 -24.26
C LEU A 317 29.68 -7.87 -24.72
N LYS A 318 30.70 -7.07 -24.94
CA LYS A 318 32.05 -7.53 -25.25
C LYS A 318 32.76 -8.03 -23.98
N ASP A 319 33.82 -8.85 -24.14
CA ASP A 319 34.55 -9.44 -23.01
C ASP A 319 35.06 -8.40 -21.98
N ASN A 320 35.41 -7.20 -22.43
CA ASN A 320 35.90 -6.11 -21.59
C ASN A 320 34.78 -5.22 -21.01
N ASP A 321 33.51 -5.40 -21.44
CA ASP A 321 32.41 -4.62 -20.92
C ASP A 321 32.00 -5.12 -19.53
N LYS A 322 31.52 -4.22 -18.67
CA LYS A 322 30.95 -4.59 -17.39
C LYS A 322 29.61 -5.30 -17.61
N ASN A 323 29.27 -6.21 -16.72
CA ASN A 323 27.95 -6.79 -16.68
C ASN A 323 26.87 -5.74 -16.40
N LEU A 324 25.69 -5.94 -16.93
CA LEU A 324 24.50 -5.19 -16.55
C LEU A 324 24.16 -5.45 -15.09
N SER A 325 23.84 -4.40 -14.36
CA SER A 325 23.34 -4.53 -12.98
C SER A 325 21.88 -4.98 -12.94
N GLY A 326 21.41 -5.32 -11.76
CA GLY A 326 20.00 -5.63 -11.56
C GLY A 326 19.07 -4.47 -11.96
N GLU A 327 19.41 -3.24 -11.63
CA GLU A 327 18.63 -2.05 -12.01
C GLU A 327 18.62 -1.83 -13.52
N ASP A 328 19.76 -2.04 -14.21
CA ASP A 328 19.82 -1.89 -15.67
C ASP A 328 18.82 -2.81 -16.39
N VAL A 329 18.70 -4.07 -15.92
CA VAL A 329 17.83 -5.07 -16.55
C VAL A 329 16.37 -4.96 -16.10
N ARG A 330 16.08 -4.19 -15.06
CA ARG A 330 14.71 -3.98 -14.57
C ARG A 330 14.13 -2.60 -14.92
N GLU A 331 14.90 -1.70 -15.56
CA GLU A 331 14.36 -0.41 -16.01
C GLU A 331 13.18 -0.63 -16.98
N GLY A 332 12.02 -0.09 -16.64
CA GLY A 332 10.77 -0.24 -17.40
C GLY A 332 10.13 -1.63 -17.34
N LEU A 333 10.53 -2.47 -16.40
CA LEU A 333 9.94 -3.79 -16.22
C LEU A 333 8.67 -3.70 -15.38
N THR A 334 7.57 -4.23 -15.91
CA THR A 334 6.38 -4.61 -15.13
C THR A 334 6.38 -6.13 -14.99
N ALA A 335 6.38 -6.64 -13.76
CA ALA A 335 6.43 -8.08 -13.49
C ALA A 335 5.50 -8.47 -12.34
N ILE A 336 4.85 -9.61 -12.48
CA ILE A 336 4.04 -10.27 -11.45
C ILE A 336 4.64 -11.64 -11.17
N ILE A 337 4.86 -11.92 -9.89
CA ILE A 337 5.39 -13.18 -9.40
C ILE A 337 4.34 -13.77 -8.46
N SER A 338 3.68 -14.85 -8.87
CA SER A 338 2.66 -15.53 -8.09
C SER A 338 3.16 -16.92 -7.69
N ILE A 339 3.19 -17.17 -6.38
CA ILE A 339 3.60 -18.46 -5.82
C ILE A 339 2.43 -19.08 -5.07
N LYS A 340 2.22 -20.36 -5.29
CA LYS A 340 1.32 -21.19 -4.48
C LYS A 340 2.16 -22.24 -3.78
N VAL A 341 2.17 -22.20 -2.46
CA VAL A 341 2.99 -23.09 -1.61
C VAL A 341 2.17 -23.66 -0.48
N LYS A 342 2.33 -24.96 -0.21
CA LYS A 342 1.53 -25.69 0.78
C LYS A 342 1.72 -25.14 2.20
N ASP A 343 2.97 -24.91 2.60
CA ASP A 343 3.34 -24.47 3.94
C ASP A 343 4.08 -23.13 3.85
N ALA A 344 3.34 -22.04 3.60
CA ALA A 344 3.92 -20.72 3.47
C ALA A 344 4.46 -20.22 4.83
N GLN A 345 5.72 -19.79 4.83
CA GLN A 345 6.39 -19.20 5.98
C GLN A 345 6.57 -17.71 5.75
N PHE A 346 5.81 -16.92 6.50
CA PHE A 346 5.90 -15.46 6.42
C PHE A 346 6.67 -14.90 7.61
N GLU A 347 7.39 -13.81 7.36
CA GLU A 347 7.95 -12.99 8.42
C GLU A 347 6.84 -12.10 8.99
N GLY A 348 6.41 -12.39 10.22
CA GLY A 348 5.40 -11.62 10.95
C GLY A 348 3.93 -11.89 10.57
N GLN A 349 3.04 -11.29 11.35
CA GLN A 349 1.57 -11.48 11.23
C GLN A 349 0.98 -10.80 9.99
N THR A 350 1.60 -9.73 9.52
CA THR A 350 1.15 -8.97 8.33
C THR A 350 1.38 -9.72 7.02
N LYS A 351 2.13 -10.84 7.04
CA LYS A 351 2.46 -11.66 5.87
C LYS A 351 3.17 -10.88 4.75
N ALA A 352 3.85 -9.80 5.10
CA ALA A 352 4.45 -8.89 4.14
C ALA A 352 5.66 -9.48 3.40
N ARG A 353 6.35 -10.46 3.97
CA ARG A 353 7.55 -11.09 3.40
C ARG A 353 7.51 -12.60 3.46
N LEU A 354 7.82 -13.27 2.33
CA LEU A 354 7.90 -14.73 2.26
C LEU A 354 9.32 -15.23 2.59
N GLY A 355 9.44 -16.18 3.53
CA GLY A 355 10.70 -16.73 4.00
C GLY A 355 11.14 -18.08 3.40
N ASN A 356 10.26 -18.80 2.70
CA ASN A 356 10.51 -20.13 2.14
C ASN A 356 11.70 -20.18 1.17
N THR A 357 12.84 -20.73 1.57
CA THR A 357 14.07 -20.76 0.76
C THR A 357 13.95 -21.62 -0.51
N GLU A 358 13.21 -22.74 -0.46
CA GLU A 358 12.94 -23.62 -1.59
C GLU A 358 12.18 -22.91 -2.72
N VAL A 359 11.30 -21.97 -2.38
CA VAL A 359 10.55 -21.18 -3.34
C VAL A 359 11.48 -20.26 -4.17
N GLY A 360 12.45 -19.62 -3.53
CA GLY A 360 13.46 -18.81 -4.21
C GLY A 360 14.27 -19.62 -5.23
N THR A 361 14.57 -20.87 -4.90
CA THR A 361 15.26 -21.80 -5.81
C THR A 361 14.36 -22.18 -6.97
N LEU A 362 13.09 -22.52 -6.73
CA LEU A 362 12.11 -22.86 -7.76
C LEU A 362 11.95 -21.74 -8.78
N VAL A 363 11.73 -20.50 -8.30
CA VAL A 363 11.61 -19.31 -9.17
C VAL A 363 12.89 -19.08 -9.95
N SER A 364 14.05 -19.19 -9.32
CA SER A 364 15.33 -19.01 -10.01
C SER A 364 15.56 -20.04 -11.13
N GLN A 365 15.16 -21.29 -10.92
CA GLN A 365 15.23 -22.34 -11.94
C GLN A 365 14.25 -22.09 -13.09
N LEU A 366 13.01 -21.72 -12.78
CA LEU A 366 11.98 -21.39 -13.76
C LEU A 366 12.45 -20.28 -14.69
N VAL A 367 12.88 -19.14 -14.11
CA VAL A 367 13.37 -17.99 -14.88
C VAL A 367 14.59 -18.37 -15.72
N SER A 368 15.56 -19.09 -15.15
CA SER A 368 16.79 -19.47 -15.84
C SER A 368 16.52 -20.36 -17.06
N GLY A 369 15.61 -21.31 -16.93
CA GLY A 369 15.29 -22.20 -18.04
C GLY A 369 14.40 -21.53 -19.09
N LYS A 370 13.29 -20.94 -18.65
CA LYS A 370 12.26 -20.44 -19.58
C LYS A 370 12.61 -19.11 -20.23
N LEU A 371 13.21 -18.16 -19.48
CA LEU A 371 13.59 -16.88 -20.06
C LEU A 371 14.71 -17.02 -21.08
N ALA A 372 15.71 -17.86 -20.82
CA ALA A 372 16.77 -18.11 -21.78
C ALA A 372 16.21 -18.63 -23.11
N THR A 373 15.31 -19.63 -23.03
CA THR A 373 14.62 -20.17 -24.22
C THR A 373 13.80 -19.09 -24.92
N TYR A 374 13.01 -18.31 -24.19
CA TYR A 374 12.18 -17.24 -24.77
C TYR A 374 13.02 -16.22 -25.54
N LEU A 375 14.15 -15.77 -24.97
CA LEU A 375 15.02 -14.80 -25.63
C LEU A 375 15.66 -15.37 -26.91
N GLU A 376 15.98 -16.68 -26.95
CA GLU A 376 16.49 -17.33 -28.12
C GLU A 376 15.43 -17.51 -29.24
N GLU A 377 14.19 -17.80 -28.85
CA GLU A 377 13.05 -17.93 -29.76
C GLU A 377 12.54 -16.58 -30.30
N ASN A 378 12.78 -15.50 -29.56
CA ASN A 378 12.29 -14.15 -29.87
C ASN A 378 13.41 -13.11 -29.96
N PRO A 379 14.33 -13.23 -30.96
CA PRO A 379 15.53 -12.39 -31.03
C PRO A 379 15.25 -10.90 -31.26
N ALA A 380 14.13 -10.56 -31.91
CA ALA A 380 13.72 -9.17 -32.13
C ALA A 380 13.32 -8.52 -30.79
N THR A 381 12.47 -9.19 -30.01
CA THR A 381 12.07 -8.75 -28.66
C THR A 381 13.28 -8.69 -27.73
N ALA A 382 14.15 -9.71 -27.76
CA ALA A 382 15.39 -9.71 -26.99
C ALA A 382 16.23 -8.45 -27.30
N ARG A 383 16.43 -8.12 -28.58
CA ARG A 383 17.20 -6.94 -28.99
C ARG A 383 16.61 -5.66 -28.41
N THR A 384 15.30 -5.47 -28.51
CA THR A 384 14.62 -4.27 -27.96
C THR A 384 14.82 -4.16 -26.45
N ILE A 385 14.68 -5.27 -25.71
CA ILE A 385 14.90 -5.33 -24.26
C ILE A 385 16.37 -4.98 -23.93
N PHE A 386 17.33 -5.55 -24.68
CA PHE A 386 18.76 -5.25 -24.45
C PHE A 386 19.13 -3.81 -24.80
N ASP A 387 18.56 -3.23 -25.86
CA ASP A 387 18.79 -1.82 -26.22
C ASP A 387 18.34 -0.90 -25.07
N LYS A 388 17.21 -1.22 -24.42
CA LYS A 388 16.75 -0.50 -23.24
C LYS A 388 17.70 -0.69 -22.04
N ALA A 389 18.07 -1.93 -21.71
CA ALA A 389 18.96 -2.21 -20.59
C ALA A 389 20.36 -1.58 -20.77
N LEU A 390 20.91 -1.57 -21.98
CA LEU A 390 22.17 -0.89 -22.30
C LEU A 390 22.05 0.63 -22.17
N SER A 391 20.89 1.19 -22.57
CA SER A 391 20.60 2.62 -22.40
C SER A 391 20.51 3.00 -20.91
N ALA A 392 19.88 2.17 -20.09
CA ALA A 392 19.82 2.30 -18.64
C ALA A 392 21.22 2.26 -18.01
N SER A 393 22.04 1.28 -18.39
CA SER A 393 23.41 1.12 -17.92
C SER A 393 24.29 2.34 -18.24
N ARG A 394 24.18 2.90 -19.46
CA ARG A 394 24.87 4.13 -19.85
C ARG A 394 24.43 5.34 -19.03
N ALA A 395 23.12 5.49 -18.80
CA ALA A 395 22.57 6.57 -18.01
C ALA A 395 23.04 6.48 -16.54
N ARG A 396 23.04 5.27 -15.95
CA ARG A 396 23.54 5.02 -14.59
C ARG A 396 25.04 5.32 -14.48
N GLU A 397 25.83 4.94 -15.47
CA GLU A 397 27.27 5.27 -15.46
C GLU A 397 27.53 6.77 -15.59
N ALA A 398 26.72 7.48 -16.39
CA ALA A 398 26.77 8.93 -16.49
C ALA A 398 26.36 9.59 -15.16
N ALA A 399 25.31 9.09 -14.50
CA ALA A 399 24.88 9.54 -13.18
C ALA A 399 25.98 9.35 -12.12
N ARG A 400 26.66 8.20 -12.10
CA ARG A 400 27.79 7.93 -11.22
C ARG A 400 28.95 8.93 -11.44
N LYS A 401 29.30 9.19 -12.69
CA LYS A 401 30.35 10.18 -13.02
C LYS A 401 29.95 11.59 -12.59
N ALA A 402 28.71 12.00 -12.84
CA ALA A 402 28.19 13.30 -12.41
C ALA A 402 28.28 13.45 -10.87
N ARG A 403 27.87 12.42 -10.14
CA ARG A 403 27.96 12.39 -8.68
C ARG A 403 29.39 12.47 -8.16
N GLU A 404 30.33 11.71 -8.74
CA GLU A 404 31.74 11.78 -8.38
C GLU A 404 32.31 13.18 -8.57
N LEU A 405 31.91 13.89 -9.62
CA LEU A 405 32.30 15.29 -9.87
C LEU A 405 31.73 16.23 -8.80
N VAL A 406 30.43 16.05 -8.43
CA VAL A 406 29.78 16.83 -7.35
C VAL A 406 30.48 16.56 -6.01
N ARG A 407 30.75 15.29 -5.70
CA ARG A 407 31.45 14.90 -4.47
C ARG A 407 32.88 15.47 -4.39
N ARG A 408 33.66 15.43 -5.46
CA ARG A 408 35.01 16.06 -5.52
C ARG A 408 34.90 17.56 -5.32
N LYS A 409 33.88 18.22 -5.85
CA LYS A 409 33.64 19.64 -5.63
C LYS A 409 33.34 19.95 -4.17
N SER A 410 32.53 19.10 -3.51
CA SER A 410 32.18 19.26 -2.09
C SER A 410 33.31 18.86 -1.13
N GLU A 411 34.22 17.96 -1.52
CA GLU A 411 35.42 17.62 -0.75
C GLU A 411 36.46 18.77 -0.76
N LEU A 412 36.47 19.56 -1.83
CA LEU A 412 37.29 20.78 -1.94
C LEU A 412 36.69 21.98 -1.19
N GLU A 413 35.38 21.98 -0.97
CA GLU A 413 34.65 23.06 -0.27
C GLU A 413 34.19 22.65 1.16
N THR A 414 34.94 21.79 1.86
CA THR A 414 34.63 21.25 3.18
C THR A 414 33.21 20.66 3.23
N ALA A 415 33.00 19.40 3.61
CA ALA A 415 31.75 18.65 3.66
C ALA A 415 30.57 19.46 4.27
N SER A 416 30.07 20.46 3.55
CA SER A 416 29.07 21.38 4.04
C SER A 416 27.69 20.92 3.59
N LEU A 417 26.81 20.87 4.55
CA LEU A 417 25.37 20.78 4.32
C LEU A 417 24.92 21.87 3.35
N PRO A 418 23.81 21.69 2.61
CA PRO A 418 23.31 22.70 1.67
C PRO A 418 23.28 24.08 2.32
N GLY A 419 23.85 25.08 1.67
CA GLY A 419 24.02 26.44 2.26
C GLY A 419 22.71 27.12 2.67
N LYS A 420 21.55 26.63 2.19
CA LYS A 420 20.23 27.11 2.60
C LYS A 420 19.63 26.31 3.77
N LEU A 421 20.20 25.15 4.13
CA LEU A 421 19.71 24.36 5.25
C LEU A 421 19.98 25.08 6.57
N ALA A 422 18.93 25.35 7.33
CA ALA A 422 19.02 25.71 8.73
C ALA A 422 18.88 24.44 9.58
N ASP A 423 20.01 23.78 9.90
CA ASP A 423 20.05 22.51 10.61
C ASP A 423 19.62 22.64 12.08
N CYS A 424 19.26 21.53 12.71
CA CYS A 424 18.96 21.45 14.13
C CYS A 424 20.18 21.01 14.95
N GLN A 425 20.09 21.15 16.28
CA GLN A 425 21.19 20.84 17.19
C GLN A 425 21.30 19.35 17.52
N SER A 426 20.15 18.67 17.70
CA SER A 426 20.12 17.23 17.98
C SER A 426 20.56 16.42 16.73
N ARG A 427 21.19 15.28 16.98
CA ARG A 427 21.63 14.31 15.96
C ARG A 427 20.88 12.98 16.08
N ASN A 428 19.94 12.89 17.00
CA ASN A 428 19.09 11.71 17.15
C ASN A 428 17.93 11.76 16.15
N PRO A 429 17.87 10.88 15.15
CA PRO A 429 16.77 10.87 14.17
C PRO A 429 15.39 10.74 14.80
N ASP A 430 15.24 10.00 15.89
CA ASP A 430 13.95 9.76 16.56
C ASP A 430 13.32 11.05 17.10
N GLU A 431 14.16 12.05 17.40
CA GLU A 431 13.71 13.35 17.95
C GLU A 431 13.66 14.45 16.90
N THR A 432 14.39 14.29 15.78
CA THR A 432 14.59 15.36 14.82
C THR A 432 13.62 15.29 13.64
N GLU A 433 13.30 16.46 13.12
CA GLU A 433 12.43 16.62 11.97
C GLU A 433 12.94 17.72 11.04
N ILE A 434 12.70 17.55 9.74
CA ILE A 434 13.05 18.54 8.71
C ILE A 434 11.79 19.03 8.01
N TYR A 435 11.64 20.34 7.91
CA TYR A 435 10.64 21.00 7.09
C TYR A 435 11.23 21.35 5.74
N ILE A 436 10.68 20.78 4.68
CA ILE A 436 10.95 21.17 3.30
C ILE A 436 9.91 22.23 2.94
N VAL A 437 10.37 23.48 2.81
CA VAL A 437 9.48 24.65 2.74
C VAL A 437 9.51 25.27 1.36
N GLU A 438 8.36 25.65 0.83
CA GLU A 438 8.25 26.36 -0.42
C GLU A 438 8.74 27.82 -0.28
N GLY A 439 9.80 28.12 -1.01
CA GLY A 439 10.34 29.48 -1.15
C GLY A 439 11.15 30.00 0.05
N ASP A 440 11.87 31.06 -0.22
CA ASP A 440 12.73 31.72 0.80
C ASP A 440 11.94 32.58 1.79
N SER A 441 10.76 33.10 1.40
CA SER A 441 9.90 33.90 2.29
C SER A 441 9.34 33.07 3.43
N ALA A 442 8.63 31.99 3.10
CA ALA A 442 8.10 31.03 4.09
C ALA A 442 9.25 30.36 4.88
N GLY A 443 10.36 30.07 4.19
CA GLY A 443 11.59 29.57 4.84
C GLY A 443 12.15 30.53 5.89
N GLY A 444 12.03 31.84 5.68
CA GLY A 444 12.43 32.87 6.64
C GLY A 444 11.56 32.83 7.91
N SER A 445 10.25 32.84 7.76
CA SER A 445 9.29 32.72 8.87
C SER A 445 9.48 31.41 9.65
N ALA A 446 9.64 30.28 8.92
CA ALA A 446 9.88 28.98 9.54
C ALA A 446 11.21 28.92 10.33
N LYS A 447 12.30 29.51 9.80
CA LYS A 447 13.57 29.64 10.52
C LYS A 447 13.47 30.46 11.79
N GLY A 448 12.61 31.49 11.78
CA GLY A 448 12.34 32.34 12.96
C GLY A 448 11.54 31.62 14.03
N GLY A 449 10.51 30.86 13.64
CA GLY A 449 9.56 30.21 14.53
C GLY A 449 9.97 28.85 15.08
N ARG A 450 10.90 28.13 14.41
CA ARG A 450 11.25 26.75 14.73
C ARG A 450 11.87 26.55 16.11
N ASP A 451 11.76 25.39 16.69
CA ASP A 451 12.63 24.94 17.77
C ASP A 451 13.98 24.46 17.16
N ARG A 452 15.03 25.22 17.47
CA ARG A 452 16.38 24.95 16.94
C ARG A 452 17.00 23.66 17.47
N LYS A 453 16.46 23.10 18.53
CA LYS A 453 16.97 21.88 19.14
C LYS A 453 16.74 20.67 18.22
N TYR A 454 15.54 20.54 17.67
CA TYR A 454 15.14 19.33 16.89
C TYR A 454 14.51 19.62 15.52
N GLN A 455 14.24 20.88 15.15
CA GLN A 455 13.65 21.22 13.86
C GLN A 455 14.68 21.84 12.91
N ALA A 456 14.81 21.25 11.71
CA ALA A 456 15.58 21.77 10.62
C ALA A 456 14.67 22.35 9.51
N ILE A 457 15.13 23.39 8.81
CA ILE A 457 14.40 24.03 7.72
C ILE A 457 15.25 24.01 6.45
N LEU A 458 14.67 23.48 5.38
CA LEU A 458 15.25 23.48 4.03
C LEU A 458 14.30 24.23 3.07
N PRO A 459 14.55 25.50 2.74
CA PRO A 459 13.78 26.18 1.72
C PRO A 459 14.09 25.65 0.31
N LEU A 460 13.07 25.41 -0.48
CA LEU A 460 13.17 25.11 -1.91
C LEU A 460 13.03 26.40 -2.72
N TRP A 461 13.63 26.44 -3.89
CA TRP A 461 13.50 27.57 -4.82
C TRP A 461 12.86 27.14 -6.14
N GLY A 462 11.55 27.34 -6.20
CA GLY A 462 10.75 27.04 -7.38
C GLY A 462 10.53 25.53 -7.60
N LYS A 463 9.80 25.20 -8.66
CA LYS A 463 9.41 23.84 -9.01
C LYS A 463 10.61 22.94 -9.26
N MET A 464 10.56 21.74 -8.74
CA MET A 464 11.59 20.72 -8.91
C MET A 464 11.40 19.94 -10.21
N LEU A 465 12.41 19.12 -10.56
CA LEU A 465 12.32 18.19 -11.67
C LEU A 465 11.19 17.19 -11.43
N ASN A 466 10.35 17.00 -12.44
CA ASN A 466 9.42 15.86 -12.46
C ASN A 466 10.22 14.58 -12.76
N VAL A 467 10.46 13.80 -11.74
CA VAL A 467 11.28 12.58 -11.82
C VAL A 467 10.58 11.42 -12.51
N GLU A 468 9.25 11.46 -12.66
CA GLU A 468 8.51 10.47 -13.45
C GLU A 468 8.96 10.46 -14.92
N LYS A 469 9.38 11.63 -15.43
CA LYS A 469 9.85 11.87 -16.80
C LYS A 469 11.36 11.93 -16.93
N ALA A 470 12.11 11.56 -15.89
CA ALA A 470 13.54 11.80 -15.86
C ALA A 470 14.33 10.57 -15.44
N ARG A 471 15.40 10.30 -16.16
CA ARG A 471 16.38 9.28 -15.78
C ARG A 471 17.22 9.72 -14.58
N LEU A 472 17.79 8.75 -13.91
CA LEU A 472 18.57 8.92 -12.68
C LEU A 472 19.75 9.91 -12.85
N ASP A 473 20.41 9.95 -14.03
CA ASP A 473 21.49 10.91 -14.32
C ASP A 473 21.03 12.37 -14.24
N LYS A 474 19.80 12.66 -14.69
CA LYS A 474 19.21 14.00 -14.57
C LYS A 474 18.80 14.33 -13.14
N VAL A 475 18.41 13.32 -12.35
CA VAL A 475 18.10 13.49 -10.92
C VAL A 475 19.36 13.92 -10.17
N TYR A 476 20.48 13.21 -10.34
CA TYR A 476 21.76 13.57 -9.73
C TYR A 476 22.34 14.91 -10.22
N GLY A 477 22.05 15.29 -11.47
CA GLY A 477 22.43 16.59 -12.03
C GLY A 477 21.53 17.75 -11.61
N ASN A 478 20.44 17.49 -10.87
CA ASN A 478 19.47 18.52 -10.56
C ASN A 478 19.83 19.31 -9.29
N GLU A 479 20.13 20.60 -9.46
CA GLU A 479 20.54 21.50 -8.38
C GLU A 479 19.48 21.72 -7.30
N LYS A 480 18.20 21.43 -7.57
CA LYS A 480 17.11 21.59 -6.61
C LYS A 480 16.80 20.32 -5.80
N LEU A 481 17.03 19.14 -6.39
CA LEU A 481 16.82 17.85 -5.70
C LEU A 481 18.02 17.46 -4.84
N MET A 482 19.24 17.71 -5.31
CA MET A 482 20.45 17.31 -4.58
C MET A 482 20.57 17.90 -3.17
N PRO A 483 20.15 19.13 -2.89
CA PRO A 483 20.09 19.64 -1.52
C PRO A 483 19.17 18.83 -0.60
N VAL A 484 18.05 18.32 -1.11
CA VAL A 484 17.14 17.43 -0.33
C VAL A 484 17.85 16.12 -0.01
N VAL A 485 18.44 15.46 -1.02
CA VAL A 485 19.20 14.21 -0.84
C VAL A 485 20.33 14.38 0.17
N THR A 486 21.11 15.46 0.04
CA THR A 486 22.23 15.76 0.94
C THR A 486 21.77 16.07 2.36
N ALA A 487 20.66 16.80 2.53
CA ALA A 487 20.10 17.12 3.84
C ALA A 487 19.64 15.86 4.57
N LEU A 488 18.97 14.94 3.87
CA LEU A 488 18.45 13.68 4.45
C LEU A 488 19.59 12.70 4.79
N GLY A 489 20.65 12.66 4.00
CA GLY A 489 21.84 11.86 4.27
C GLY A 489 21.75 10.37 3.93
N CYS A 490 20.59 9.87 3.55
CA CYS A 490 20.33 8.45 3.30
C CYS A 490 20.57 7.98 1.84
N GLY A 491 21.01 8.88 0.93
CA GLY A 491 21.22 8.53 -0.48
C GLY A 491 19.93 8.33 -1.27
N ILE A 492 20.03 7.90 -2.53
CA ILE A 492 18.89 7.54 -3.41
C ILE A 492 19.24 6.32 -4.24
N GLY A 493 18.21 5.58 -4.71
CA GLY A 493 18.39 4.38 -5.56
C GLY A 493 19.18 3.29 -4.85
N GLU A 494 20.17 2.70 -5.52
CA GLU A 494 21.04 1.64 -4.97
C GLU A 494 21.82 2.04 -3.69
N GLU A 495 22.02 3.32 -3.47
CA GLU A 495 22.77 3.83 -2.32
C GLU A 495 21.86 4.24 -1.16
N PHE A 496 20.56 4.07 -1.34
CA PHE A 496 19.62 4.39 -0.29
C PHE A 496 19.86 3.47 0.92
N ASP A 497 20.13 4.09 2.05
CA ASP A 497 20.38 3.42 3.33
C ASP A 497 19.63 4.17 4.43
N ILE A 498 18.50 3.64 4.85
CA ILE A 498 17.64 4.28 5.84
C ILE A 498 18.32 4.46 7.19
N SER A 499 19.31 3.60 7.54
CA SER A 499 20.07 3.72 8.77
C SER A 499 20.88 5.01 8.87
N LYS A 500 21.09 5.70 7.73
CA LYS A 500 21.80 7.00 7.63
C LYS A 500 20.84 8.19 7.63
N LEU A 501 19.55 7.95 7.78
CA LEU A 501 18.56 9.01 7.81
C LEU A 501 18.84 9.98 8.99
N ARG A 502 18.88 11.29 8.69
CA ARG A 502 19.24 12.31 9.68
C ARG A 502 18.04 12.85 10.46
N TYR A 503 16.83 12.70 9.93
CA TYR A 503 15.62 13.24 10.51
C TYR A 503 14.50 12.19 10.46
N GLY A 504 13.93 11.83 11.60
CA GLY A 504 12.88 10.81 11.69
C GLY A 504 11.54 11.24 11.08
N LYS A 505 11.33 12.58 10.91
CA LYS A 505 10.17 13.09 10.18
C LYS A 505 10.61 14.07 9.09
N ILE A 506 10.06 13.88 7.89
CA ILE A 506 10.26 14.74 6.74
C ILE A 506 8.91 15.38 6.43
N ILE A 507 8.80 16.68 6.70
CA ILE A 507 7.53 17.40 6.65
C ILE A 507 7.55 18.34 5.44
N ILE A 508 6.67 18.09 4.47
CA ILE A 508 6.48 18.95 3.31
C ILE A 508 5.54 20.07 3.72
N MET A 509 6.00 21.30 3.64
CA MET A 509 5.25 22.51 3.99
C MET A 509 5.22 23.45 2.79
N ALA A 510 4.12 23.44 2.05
CA ALA A 510 3.89 24.20 0.84
C ALA A 510 2.61 25.03 0.97
N ASP A 511 2.52 26.10 0.19
CA ASP A 511 1.38 27.00 0.15
C ASP A 511 0.07 26.25 -0.17
N ALA A 512 -1.06 26.79 0.25
CA ALA A 512 -2.39 26.21 0.02
C ALA A 512 -2.97 26.56 -1.38
N ASP A 513 -2.11 26.84 -2.33
CA ASP A 513 -2.46 27.18 -3.71
C ASP A 513 -2.13 26.04 -4.70
N VAL A 514 -2.38 26.29 -5.99
CA VAL A 514 -2.12 25.32 -7.06
C VAL A 514 -0.63 25.01 -7.25
N ASP A 515 0.24 25.99 -7.02
CA ASP A 515 1.69 25.83 -7.16
C ASP A 515 2.26 25.02 -6.00
N GLY A 516 1.83 25.27 -4.76
CA GLY A 516 2.20 24.49 -3.59
C GLY A 516 1.69 23.04 -3.68
N SER A 517 0.49 22.84 -4.20
CA SER A 517 -0.04 21.49 -4.49
C SER A 517 0.80 20.75 -5.51
N HIS A 518 1.29 21.43 -6.55
CA HIS A 518 2.19 20.86 -7.54
C HIS A 518 3.56 20.53 -6.94
N ILE A 519 4.13 21.39 -6.10
CA ILE A 519 5.41 21.14 -5.41
C ILE A 519 5.29 19.92 -4.47
N ARG A 520 4.18 19.80 -3.73
CA ARG A 520 3.86 18.60 -2.93
C ARG A 520 3.88 17.34 -3.80
N THR A 521 3.18 17.37 -4.93
CA THR A 521 3.09 16.21 -5.83
C THR A 521 4.46 15.85 -6.42
N LEU A 522 5.30 16.83 -6.79
CA LEU A 522 6.66 16.58 -7.28
C LEU A 522 7.55 15.94 -6.20
N LEU A 523 7.45 16.40 -4.94
CA LEU A 523 8.19 15.81 -3.81
C LEU A 523 7.71 14.39 -3.52
N LEU A 524 6.40 14.17 -3.49
CA LEU A 524 5.84 12.83 -3.28
C LEU A 524 6.27 11.88 -4.39
N THR A 525 6.26 12.32 -5.66
CA THR A 525 6.78 11.53 -6.79
C THR A 525 8.25 11.17 -6.57
N PHE A 526 9.06 12.13 -6.14
CA PHE A 526 10.48 11.90 -5.88
C PHE A 526 10.69 10.89 -4.74
N PHE A 527 10.02 11.03 -3.61
CA PHE A 527 10.14 10.10 -2.49
C PHE A 527 9.64 8.70 -2.86
N PHE A 528 8.50 8.61 -3.54
CA PHE A 528 7.93 7.32 -3.97
C PHE A 528 8.85 6.59 -4.96
N ARG A 529 9.48 7.30 -5.92
CA ARG A 529 10.31 6.68 -6.97
C ARG A 529 11.73 6.37 -6.52
N PHE A 530 12.33 7.19 -5.66
CA PHE A 530 13.77 7.11 -5.34
C PHE A 530 14.10 6.87 -3.87
N MET A 531 13.11 7.00 -2.98
CA MET A 531 13.27 6.82 -1.53
C MET A 531 12.04 6.12 -0.94
N LYS A 532 11.52 5.09 -1.63
CA LYS A 532 10.29 4.39 -1.29
C LYS A 532 10.21 3.93 0.17
N PRO A 533 11.29 3.40 0.80
CA PRO A 533 11.24 3.00 2.21
C PRO A 533 10.86 4.15 3.16
N LEU A 534 11.19 5.43 2.84
CA LEU A 534 10.76 6.56 3.67
C LEU A 534 9.25 6.74 3.71
N VAL A 535 8.55 6.35 2.63
CA VAL A 535 7.09 6.40 2.58
C VAL A 535 6.50 5.19 3.29
N GLU A 536 7.05 3.99 3.04
CA GLU A 536 6.60 2.72 3.61
C GLU A 536 6.76 2.68 5.14
N GLU A 537 7.88 3.20 5.67
CA GLU A 537 8.13 3.27 7.11
C GLU A 537 7.47 4.50 7.77
N GLY A 538 6.82 5.37 6.99
CA GLY A 538 5.99 6.47 7.49
C GLY A 538 6.77 7.69 7.97
N HIS A 539 7.90 8.00 7.33
CA HIS A 539 8.71 9.18 7.63
C HIS A 539 8.22 10.46 6.94
N ILE A 540 7.32 10.35 5.94
CA ILE A 540 6.87 11.49 5.13
C ILE A 540 5.55 12.04 5.68
N TYR A 541 5.50 13.37 5.87
CA TYR A 541 4.33 14.09 6.37
C TYR A 541 4.02 15.32 5.53
N LEU A 542 2.74 15.69 5.49
CA LEU A 542 2.26 16.95 4.90
C LEU A 542 1.80 17.87 6.04
N ALA A 543 2.40 19.04 6.16
CA ALA A 543 1.94 20.07 7.08
C ALA A 543 0.56 20.58 6.67
N GLN A 544 -0.28 20.90 7.63
CA GLN A 544 -1.61 21.46 7.44
C GLN A 544 -1.66 22.85 8.08
N PRO A 545 -1.22 23.92 7.38
CA PRO A 545 -1.37 25.28 7.87
C PRO A 545 -2.85 25.70 7.82
N PRO A 546 -3.29 26.65 8.68
CA PRO A 546 -4.64 27.19 8.62
C PRO A 546 -4.87 27.97 7.33
N LEU A 547 -6.10 27.93 6.84
CA LEU A 547 -6.54 28.71 5.66
C LEU A 547 -7.01 30.11 6.03
N PHE A 548 -7.52 30.28 7.25
CA PHE A 548 -8.09 31.54 7.73
C PHE A 548 -7.63 31.90 9.14
N ARG A 549 -7.44 33.21 9.36
CA ARG A 549 -7.36 33.81 10.69
C ARG A 549 -8.59 34.67 10.91
N VAL A 550 -9.32 34.43 11.98
CA VAL A 550 -10.43 35.23 12.47
C VAL A 550 -9.99 36.00 13.70
N SER A 551 -9.98 37.32 13.66
CA SER A 551 -9.49 38.17 14.73
C SER A 551 -10.66 38.93 15.35
N LYS A 552 -10.77 38.90 16.71
CA LYS A 552 -11.74 39.70 17.45
C LYS A 552 -11.02 40.44 18.58
N GLY A 553 -10.79 41.71 18.40
CA GLY A 553 -9.98 42.51 19.33
C GLY A 553 -8.51 42.00 19.33
N LYS A 554 -8.05 41.53 20.51
CA LYS A 554 -6.70 40.98 20.67
C LYS A 554 -6.63 39.45 20.48
N ASN A 555 -7.77 38.78 20.33
CA ASN A 555 -7.82 37.34 20.23
C ASN A 555 -7.80 36.92 18.74
N HIS A 556 -7.00 35.91 18.43
CA HIS A 556 -6.89 35.31 17.13
C HIS A 556 -7.34 33.86 17.17
N TYR A 557 -8.12 33.45 16.17
CA TYR A 557 -8.62 32.10 16.01
C TYR A 557 -8.24 31.63 14.60
N TYR A 558 -7.90 30.37 14.45
CA TYR A 558 -7.48 29.80 13.19
C TYR A 558 -8.50 28.78 12.71
N ALA A 559 -8.77 28.76 11.39
CA ALA A 559 -9.64 27.78 10.77
C ALA A 559 -8.92 27.10 9.60
N PHE A 560 -9.03 25.78 9.54
CA PHE A 560 -8.38 24.93 8.57
C PHE A 560 -9.32 24.54 7.41
N SER A 561 -10.58 24.93 7.49
CA SER A 561 -11.60 24.72 6.46
C SER A 561 -12.64 25.86 6.46
N ASP A 562 -13.38 25.96 5.35
CA ASP A 562 -14.52 26.89 5.27
C ASP A 562 -15.57 26.61 6.34
N LYS A 563 -15.85 25.32 6.62
CA LYS A 563 -16.79 24.90 7.67
C LYS A 563 -16.37 25.38 9.07
N GLU A 564 -15.09 25.28 9.39
CA GLU A 564 -14.55 25.77 10.65
C GLU A 564 -14.61 27.29 10.76
N ARG A 565 -14.27 27.99 9.65
CA ARG A 565 -14.42 29.45 9.58
C ARG A 565 -15.87 29.86 9.84
N ASP A 566 -16.84 29.24 9.17
CA ASP A 566 -18.26 29.58 9.30
C ASP A 566 -18.78 29.28 10.71
N LYS A 567 -18.30 28.22 11.35
CA LYS A 567 -18.58 27.91 12.75
C LYS A 567 -18.02 28.98 13.70
N LEU A 568 -16.76 29.38 13.52
CA LEU A 568 -16.14 30.47 14.31
C LEU A 568 -16.89 31.79 14.11
N MET A 569 -17.29 32.10 12.89
CA MET A 569 -18.11 33.29 12.61
C MET A 569 -19.44 33.28 13.35
N ALA A 570 -20.11 32.16 13.38
CA ALA A 570 -21.37 31.99 14.10
C ALA A 570 -21.20 32.15 15.62
N GLU A 571 -20.11 31.60 16.19
CA GLU A 571 -19.79 31.70 17.62
C GLU A 571 -19.40 33.15 18.03
N LEU A 572 -18.67 33.87 17.19
CA LEU A 572 -18.20 35.22 17.45
C LEU A 572 -19.26 36.30 17.21
N VAL A 573 -20.35 35.99 16.52
CA VAL A 573 -21.55 36.78 16.23
C VAL A 573 -21.25 38.04 15.36
N SER A 574 -20.36 38.94 15.81
CA SER A 574 -19.98 40.17 15.08
C SER A 574 -18.71 40.80 15.63
N GLY A 575 -18.16 41.80 14.95
CA GLY A 575 -16.99 42.56 15.38
C GLY A 575 -15.66 41.80 15.21
N TYR A 576 -15.58 40.91 14.23
CA TYR A 576 -14.38 40.21 13.87
C TYR A 576 -13.89 40.59 12.46
N GLU A 577 -12.61 40.40 12.23
CA GLU A 577 -11.96 40.54 10.92
C GLU A 577 -11.48 39.16 10.46
N ILE A 578 -11.62 38.87 9.16
CA ILE A 578 -11.18 37.62 8.56
C ILE A 578 -10.02 37.93 7.62
N GLN A 579 -8.92 37.20 7.81
CA GLN A 579 -7.82 37.16 6.87
C GLN A 579 -7.75 35.75 6.28
N ARG A 580 -7.78 35.64 4.94
CA ARG A 580 -7.46 34.37 4.24
C ARG A 580 -5.97 34.38 3.95
N TYR A 581 -5.26 33.33 4.35
CA TYR A 581 -3.88 33.12 3.97
C TYR A 581 -3.80 32.56 2.55
N LYS A 582 -3.09 33.23 1.65
CA LYS A 582 -2.81 32.76 0.29
C LYS A 582 -1.53 31.93 0.24
N GLY A 583 -0.60 32.20 1.13
CA GLY A 583 0.66 31.47 1.26
C GLY A 583 1.28 31.59 2.63
N LEU A 584 2.20 30.69 2.94
CA LEU A 584 2.95 30.62 4.20
C LEU A 584 3.79 31.88 4.48
N GLY A 585 4.18 32.58 3.40
CA GLY A 585 4.93 33.84 3.51
C GLY A 585 4.14 35.00 4.11
N GLU A 586 2.80 34.88 4.21
CA GLU A 586 1.92 35.87 4.87
C GLU A 586 1.84 35.66 6.40
N MET A 587 2.35 34.53 6.88
CA MET A 587 2.39 34.22 8.32
C MET A 587 3.71 34.70 8.92
N ASP A 588 3.64 35.35 10.06
CA ASP A 588 4.83 35.61 10.85
C ASP A 588 5.34 34.35 11.56
N SER A 589 6.52 34.43 12.18
CA SER A 589 7.17 33.28 12.78
C SER A 589 6.40 32.69 13.97
N GLU A 590 5.70 33.52 14.73
CA GLU A 590 4.91 33.12 15.89
C GLU A 590 3.64 32.39 15.46
N GLN A 591 2.92 32.95 14.48
CA GLN A 591 1.74 32.31 13.87
C GLN A 591 2.07 30.94 13.27
N LEU A 592 3.18 30.86 12.54
CA LEU A 592 3.62 29.61 11.91
C LEU A 592 4.02 28.55 12.95
N TRP A 593 4.64 28.98 14.05
CA TRP A 593 4.93 28.10 15.17
C TRP A 593 3.65 27.57 15.81
N GLU A 594 2.77 28.46 16.25
CA GLU A 594 1.55 28.10 17.00
C GLU A 594 0.62 27.15 16.22
N THR A 595 0.53 27.33 14.90
CA THR A 595 -0.48 26.62 14.09
C THR A 595 0.06 25.39 13.34
N THR A 596 1.37 25.41 12.98
CA THR A 596 1.89 24.47 11.99
C THR A 596 3.17 23.73 12.43
N MET A 597 3.97 24.33 13.33
CA MET A 597 5.26 23.75 13.68
C MET A 597 5.35 23.23 15.11
N ASN A 598 4.53 23.74 16.04
CA ASN A 598 4.53 23.27 17.42
C ASN A 598 3.95 21.86 17.52
N PRO A 599 4.71 20.87 18.02
CA PRO A 599 4.29 19.48 18.13
C PRO A 599 2.99 19.26 18.92
N GLU A 600 2.66 20.17 19.86
CA GLU A 600 1.47 20.06 20.71
C GLU A 600 0.17 20.52 20.03
N THR A 601 0.26 21.42 19.05
CA THR A 601 -0.91 22.08 18.45
C THR A 601 -1.08 21.85 16.96
N ARG A 602 -0.01 21.46 16.26
CA ARG A 602 -0.01 21.27 14.80
C ARG A 602 -0.82 20.06 14.36
N THR A 603 -1.38 20.16 13.17
CA THR A 603 -1.96 19.02 12.44
C THR A 603 -1.07 18.66 11.25
N MET A 604 -0.81 17.37 11.09
CA MET A 604 -0.05 16.83 9.96
C MET A 604 -0.75 15.59 9.41
N LEU A 605 -0.66 15.39 8.10
CA LEU A 605 -1.07 14.15 7.45
C LEU A 605 0.17 13.28 7.20
N ARG A 606 0.17 12.07 7.70
CA ARG A 606 1.18 11.06 7.37
C ARG A 606 0.88 10.50 5.99
N VAL A 607 1.91 10.39 5.16
CA VAL A 607 1.78 9.79 3.82
C VAL A 607 1.97 8.28 3.95
N GLU A 608 1.01 7.52 3.45
CA GLU A 608 1.01 6.06 3.47
C GLU A 608 0.73 5.53 2.06
N VAL A 609 1.32 4.39 1.73
CA VAL A 609 1.02 3.64 0.50
C VAL A 609 0.30 2.36 0.91
N GLU A 610 -1.00 2.31 0.67
CA GLU A 610 -1.81 1.12 0.96
C GLU A 610 -1.73 0.10 -0.18
N ASP A 611 -1.64 0.60 -1.42
CA ASP A 611 -1.58 -0.19 -2.65
C ASP A 611 -0.51 0.39 -3.57
N ALA A 612 0.58 -0.36 -3.75
CA ALA A 612 1.72 0.07 -4.56
C ALA A 612 1.36 0.18 -6.07
N ALA A 613 0.47 -0.68 -6.57
CA ALA A 613 0.02 -0.64 -7.96
C ALA A 613 -0.85 0.60 -8.22
N ALA A 614 -1.80 0.89 -7.32
CA ALA A 614 -2.64 2.08 -7.42
C ALA A 614 -1.81 3.37 -7.28
N ALA A 615 -0.79 3.38 -6.43
CA ALA A 615 0.13 4.51 -6.31
C ALA A 615 0.95 4.70 -7.59
N ASP A 616 1.49 3.62 -8.16
CA ASP A 616 2.21 3.68 -9.45
C ASP A 616 1.32 4.20 -10.57
N GLU A 617 0.09 3.70 -10.69
CA GLU A 617 -0.90 4.16 -11.66
C GLU A 617 -1.18 5.67 -11.48
N ALA A 618 -1.41 6.12 -10.24
CA ALA A 618 -1.68 7.54 -9.94
C ALA A 618 -0.51 8.44 -10.35
N PHE A 619 0.73 8.08 -10.02
CA PHE A 619 1.90 8.86 -10.46
C PHE A 619 2.10 8.82 -11.97
N THR A 620 1.89 7.66 -12.62
CA THR A 620 1.96 7.52 -14.08
C THR A 620 0.92 8.40 -14.77
N ILE A 621 -0.32 8.41 -14.32
CA ILE A 621 -1.40 9.25 -14.89
C ILE A 621 -1.12 10.74 -14.65
N LEU A 622 -0.83 11.13 -13.41
CA LEU A 622 -0.74 12.53 -13.03
C LEU A 622 0.57 13.18 -13.47
N MET A 623 1.68 12.44 -13.42
CA MET A 623 3.03 12.96 -13.62
C MET A 623 3.72 12.43 -14.87
N GLY A 624 3.18 11.40 -15.53
CA GLY A 624 3.71 10.81 -16.76
C GLY A 624 3.59 11.70 -17.99
N ASP A 625 4.13 11.23 -19.13
CA ASP A 625 4.19 11.99 -20.38
C ASP A 625 2.85 12.05 -21.11
N LYS A 626 1.99 11.04 -20.99
CA LYS A 626 0.69 10.96 -21.66
C LYS A 626 -0.29 11.99 -21.10
N VAL A 627 -0.93 12.74 -22.00
CA VAL A 627 -1.88 13.81 -21.66
C VAL A 627 -3.30 13.25 -21.49
N GLU A 628 -3.68 12.29 -22.34
CA GLU A 628 -5.04 11.75 -22.41
C GLU A 628 -5.49 11.11 -21.08
N PRO A 629 -4.69 10.23 -20.42
CA PRO A 629 -5.08 9.66 -19.14
C PRO A 629 -5.30 10.72 -18.06
N ARG A 630 -4.43 11.76 -18.05
CA ARG A 630 -4.56 12.88 -17.11
C ARG A 630 -5.81 13.70 -17.36
N ARG A 631 -6.16 13.94 -18.64
CA ARG A 631 -7.42 14.62 -19.02
C ARG A 631 -8.62 13.82 -18.55
N ALA A 632 -8.66 12.52 -18.85
CA ALA A 632 -9.74 11.64 -18.43
C ALA A 632 -9.88 11.60 -16.89
N PHE A 633 -8.77 11.60 -16.16
CA PHE A 633 -8.77 11.69 -14.70
C PHE A 633 -9.38 13.00 -14.21
N ILE A 634 -8.99 14.13 -14.80
CA ILE A 634 -9.53 15.47 -14.45
C ILE A 634 -11.04 15.52 -14.73
N GLU A 635 -11.48 15.08 -15.91
CA GLU A 635 -12.90 15.07 -16.29
C GLU A 635 -13.75 14.19 -15.35
N LYS A 636 -13.26 12.99 -15.03
CA LYS A 636 -13.94 12.08 -14.08
C LYS A 636 -14.10 12.68 -12.69
N ASN A 637 -13.07 13.40 -12.21
CA ASN A 637 -13.01 13.93 -10.85
C ASN A 637 -13.46 15.40 -10.72
N ALA A 638 -13.77 16.09 -11.82
CA ALA A 638 -14.15 17.50 -11.82
C ALA A 638 -15.36 17.79 -10.91
N LYS A 639 -16.30 16.87 -10.80
CA LYS A 639 -17.49 16.99 -9.93
C LYS A 639 -17.18 17.04 -8.42
N TYR A 640 -15.99 16.59 -8.00
CA TYR A 640 -15.58 16.61 -6.60
C TYR A 640 -14.78 17.86 -6.23
N VAL A 641 -14.43 18.70 -7.18
CA VAL A 641 -13.69 19.94 -6.94
C VAL A 641 -14.60 20.94 -6.26
N GLN A 642 -14.29 21.30 -5.01
CA GLN A 642 -15.08 22.24 -4.21
C GLN A 642 -14.54 23.67 -4.25
N ASN A 643 -13.23 23.85 -4.50
CA ASN A 643 -12.56 25.15 -4.51
C ASN A 643 -11.77 25.30 -5.80
N LEU A 644 -12.35 25.99 -6.77
CA LEU A 644 -11.60 26.48 -7.93
C LEU A 644 -11.00 27.84 -7.53
N ASP A 645 -9.67 27.94 -7.60
CA ASP A 645 -8.97 29.22 -7.48
C ASP A 645 -9.10 29.91 -8.86
N ILE A 646 -10.21 30.69 -9.02
CA ILE A 646 -10.54 31.43 -10.23
C ILE A 646 -10.19 32.90 -10.00
#